data_20b3fa6dd2c756042863dee15b7583ac
#
_entry.id   20b3fa6dd2c756042863dee15b7583ac
#
_cell.length_a   1.000
_cell.length_b   1.000
_cell.length_c   1.000
_cell.angle_alpha   90.00
_cell.angle_beta   90.00
_cell.angle_gamma   90.00
#
_symmetry.space_group_name_H-M   'P 1'
#
loop_
_entity.id
_entity.type
_entity.pdbx_description
1 polymer ?
#
loop_
_entity_poly.entity_id
_entity_poly.type
_entity_poly.pdbx_seq_one_letter_code
_entity_poly.pdbx_strand_id
1 'polypeptide(L)'
;MKPPRTVAFPIYDRHTGHRIPAPGVLSEYRRAAVAGPFGLCPAMSCRGGDLRLCDAGPMASTARPGIPGQRLLAGLVASTVMIVIVALGGCGVRADRTTATPCPGDPLSGLPEWAPASTSFAAPYDQHPFVGNGYLGLRVPPAGMGYLETGERSGWPLYTPRYDGAFAAGLYSRDPEVAAGRSAIAALPNWSTLLVGVGDETYRPTTPPEQVRRFRQTLYWRCGLVRTELTWHTGAGQEVDLVYEVLANRSDPHTAAVHLTIVPHFTGALSVTGLIDPDGARRLRHTAVRGRGDDPMDVEFHTTTTDVAGDIASVLEVDDRRVRRQETAQRVNIDVTSGNSYRVTKYVGVDTALTSADPAGAATAAAGRVAALGWPELLDRQAAAWRELWSSDITISGRPDMQRWVRGAEYSLYSATNPEQDDSISPTGLSSDNYAGLIFWDADLWMFPALLELAPRLARSIVEYRYKTLPTARENARRLGYPGAFYPWTSAATGDLWTDCHSWSPPHCLTQVHLQGDIALAVWQYYLATGDMEYLRRRAWPILSNIAEFWSARVTPGPDGGYSIRGVAGPDEYSNGVDDGVYTNAVAAESLRFATRAAQLLGAAAPPEWVTIANRLRIPFDARARIFVQYDGYAGSRIKQADAVLLQYPLQWPMPEEVARRTLDYYADRTDPDGPAMTDSVHTVDAAENGEPGCAVSSYLDRSARPFVREPFGQFAEARGGKAGRADPLAGAPAFGFVTLAGGYLQEFTDGLTGLRLREDRIRLAPLLPRLVGDGVTVKGIHWRGRIFDVAIGPARSTVTLRSGAPTTVETPDGPRRVGPGAPLDLPTRRPQLAPTDDVARCKPVTATSEQPGHYAEAAVDGTPAIGWRAADSAADFTVDLGVSTLIDRIVPLWFDPAPAARFEVSRDNHTWTSVTPGADGELPDPVTARYVRVRADSADAANPPGLRELRVHTPPP
;
A
#
# COMPACT_ATOMS: atom_id res chain seq x y z
N MET A 1 -19.46 3.53 47.37
CA MET A 1 -19.45 2.63 46.23
C MET A 1 -18.04 2.07 46.08
N LYS A 2 -17.86 0.77 46.21
CA LYS A 2 -16.55 0.10 46.09
C LYS A 2 -16.19 -0.06 44.63
N PRO A 3 -14.91 0.05 44.21
CA PRO A 3 -14.49 -0.20 42.83
C PRO A 3 -14.54 -1.70 42.50
N PRO A 4 -14.72 -2.08 41.22
CA PRO A 4 -14.79 -3.47 40.81
C PRO A 4 -13.44 -4.15 40.90
N ARG A 5 -13.46 -5.42 41.29
CA ARG A 5 -12.27 -6.29 41.42
C ARG A 5 -11.78 -6.71 40.01
N THR A 6 -10.52 -6.46 39.76
CA THR A 6 -9.76 -6.99 38.63
C THR A 6 -9.71 -8.53 38.75
N VAL A 7 -10.24 -9.23 37.76
CA VAL A 7 -10.11 -10.67 37.64
C VAL A 7 -8.86 -10.95 36.79
N ALA A 8 -7.81 -11.46 37.43
CA ALA A 8 -6.63 -11.96 36.74
C ALA A 8 -6.91 -13.39 36.25
N PHE A 9 -6.79 -13.62 34.95
CA PHE A 9 -6.81 -14.95 34.38
C PHE A 9 -5.40 -15.56 34.45
N PRO A 10 -5.26 -16.86 34.83
CA PRO A 10 -3.98 -17.52 34.85
C PRO A 10 -3.51 -17.89 33.44
N ILE A 11 -2.27 -17.57 33.13
CA ILE A 11 -1.57 -18.00 31.90
C ILE A 11 -1.12 -19.46 32.10
N TYR A 12 -1.53 -20.35 31.20
CA TYR A 12 -1.08 -21.74 31.14
C TYR A 12 -0.13 -21.92 29.95
N ASP A 13 0.99 -22.57 30.22
CA ASP A 13 1.86 -23.08 29.14
C ASP A 13 1.18 -24.30 28.47
N ARG A 14 0.98 -24.23 27.16
CA ARG A 14 0.29 -25.26 26.37
C ARG A 14 1.11 -26.54 26.17
N HIS A 15 2.40 -26.55 26.53
CA HIS A 15 3.27 -27.72 26.30
C HIS A 15 3.58 -28.57 27.55
N THR A 16 3.46 -28.05 28.74
CA THR A 16 3.90 -28.76 29.96
C THR A 16 2.87 -28.90 31.07
N GLY A 17 1.78 -28.15 31.02
CA GLY A 17 0.70 -28.22 32.00
C GLY A 17 1.05 -27.76 33.43
N HIS A 18 2.18 -27.10 33.67
CA HIS A 18 2.61 -26.62 34.98
C HIS A 18 2.43 -25.11 35.19
N ARG A 19 2.03 -24.73 36.39
CA ARG A 19 1.91 -23.35 36.86
C ARG A 19 3.31 -22.73 37.03
N ILE A 20 3.53 -21.57 36.45
CA ILE A 20 4.73 -20.74 36.68
C ILE A 20 4.46 -19.82 37.88
N PRO A 21 5.32 -19.76 38.91
CA PRO A 21 5.19 -18.80 39.98
C PRO A 21 5.62 -17.41 39.55
N ALA A 22 4.84 -16.38 39.93
CA ALA A 22 5.13 -14.98 39.64
C ALA A 22 6.44 -14.53 40.28
N PRO A 23 7.29 -13.71 39.61
CA PRO A 23 8.48 -13.12 40.22
C PRO A 23 8.08 -11.98 41.16
N GLY A 24 8.72 -11.95 42.30
CA GLY A 24 8.51 -10.99 43.35
C GLY A 24 8.92 -9.56 43.00
N VAL A 25 8.13 -8.65 43.49
CA VAL A 25 8.35 -7.19 43.45
C VAL A 25 9.59 -6.87 44.28
N LEU A 26 10.60 -6.24 43.68
CA LEU A 26 11.61 -5.46 44.40
C LEU A 26 11.26 -3.99 44.30
N SER A 27 10.81 -3.47 45.46
CA SER A 27 10.70 -2.04 45.76
C SER A 27 12.07 -1.50 46.17
N GLU A 28 12.28 -0.24 45.82
CA GLU A 28 13.19 0.75 46.37
C GLU A 28 14.17 1.36 45.39
N TYR A 29 13.85 2.55 44.96
CA TYR A 29 14.78 3.68 45.05
C TYR A 29 13.99 4.99 45.17
N ARG A 30 14.04 5.57 46.39
CA ARG A 30 13.60 6.93 46.68
C ARG A 30 14.80 7.87 46.78
N ARG A 31 14.66 9.03 46.09
CA ARG A 31 15.13 10.38 46.43
C ARG A 31 16.63 10.65 46.57
N ALA A 32 17.08 11.59 45.75
CA ALA A 32 17.86 12.73 46.25
C ALA A 32 17.63 13.93 45.29
N ALA A 33 17.00 14.96 45.86
CA ALA A 33 16.95 16.30 45.30
C ALA A 33 18.14 17.10 45.83
N VAL A 34 18.82 17.88 44.96
CA VAL A 34 19.64 19.02 45.43
C VAL A 34 19.37 20.18 44.45
N ALA A 35 19.02 21.31 45.08
CA ALA A 35 18.67 22.59 44.48
C ALA A 35 19.88 23.49 44.23
N GLY A 36 19.81 24.23 43.12
CA GLY A 36 20.18 25.60 42.82
C GLY A 36 21.62 26.13 43.06
N PRO A 37 21.97 27.39 42.73
CA PRO A 37 21.24 28.40 41.98
C PRO A 37 22.05 29.24 40.95
N PHE A 38 21.37 29.99 40.10
CA PHE A 38 21.66 31.34 39.54
C PHE A 38 23.01 31.68 38.86
N GLY A 39 22.90 32.21 37.67
CA GLY A 39 23.89 33.07 37.01
C GLY A 39 23.30 33.76 35.77
N LEU A 40 22.97 35.02 35.95
CA LEU A 40 22.41 35.96 34.94
C LEU A 40 23.49 36.44 33.94
N CYS A 41 23.08 36.63 32.70
CA CYS A 41 23.40 37.60 31.64
C CYS A 41 24.75 38.38 31.67
N PRO A 42 25.24 38.93 30.56
CA PRO A 42 24.47 39.87 29.74
C PRO A 42 24.67 39.85 28.23
N ALA A 43 23.72 40.51 27.60
CA ALA A 43 23.70 40.91 26.20
C ALA A 43 24.86 41.84 25.82
N MET A 44 25.31 41.71 24.57
CA MET A 44 25.94 42.83 23.88
C MET A 44 25.41 42.93 22.43
N SER A 45 24.79 44.11 22.21
CA SER A 45 24.40 44.65 20.95
C SER A 45 25.64 45.17 20.22
N CYS A 46 25.69 45.05 18.92
CA CYS A 46 26.35 46.03 18.06
C CYS A 46 25.57 46.18 16.75
N ARG A 47 25.32 47.43 16.50
CA ARG A 47 24.65 48.05 15.34
C ARG A 47 25.59 48.09 14.15
N GLY A 48 24.97 48.05 12.95
CA GLY A 48 25.05 49.14 11.98
C GLY A 48 26.03 48.98 10.83
N GLY A 49 25.58 49.30 9.65
CA GLY A 49 26.32 49.84 8.52
C GLY A 49 26.06 49.15 7.20
N ASP A 50 25.07 49.52 6.54
CA ASP A 50 24.90 50.26 5.29
C ASP A 50 25.78 49.91 4.07
N LEU A 51 25.03 49.82 2.92
CA LEU A 51 25.32 50.33 1.56
C LEU A 51 26.12 49.40 0.62
N ARG A 52 25.73 49.12 -0.58
CA ARG A 52 25.08 49.78 -1.71
C ARG A 52 24.90 48.78 -2.86
N LEU A 53 23.80 48.88 -3.52
CA LEU A 53 23.51 48.84 -4.95
C LEU A 53 24.69 48.95 -5.92
N CYS A 54 24.65 48.11 -6.97
CA CYS A 54 25.01 48.50 -8.32
C CYS A 54 24.05 47.86 -9.32
N ASP A 55 23.31 48.69 -9.99
CA ASP A 55 22.60 48.51 -11.25
C ASP A 55 23.56 48.20 -12.40
N ALA A 56 23.07 47.49 -13.39
CA ALA A 56 23.15 47.78 -14.81
C ALA A 56 22.42 46.72 -15.62
N GLY A 57 21.50 46.97 -16.22
CA GLY A 57 20.59 47.15 -17.28
C GLY A 57 21.18 46.96 -18.71
N PRO A 58 20.30 46.98 -19.74
CA PRO A 58 20.13 45.92 -20.75
C PRO A 58 20.61 46.37 -22.16
N MET A 59 20.73 45.40 -23.11
CA MET A 59 20.69 45.69 -24.57
C MET A 59 20.16 44.46 -25.28
N ALA A 60 19.05 44.51 -25.89
CA ALA A 60 18.51 45.01 -27.15
C ALA A 60 19.07 44.37 -28.42
N SER A 61 18.20 43.58 -29.08
CA SER A 61 17.69 43.68 -30.46
C SER A 61 18.64 43.55 -31.64
N THR A 62 18.27 42.70 -32.59
CA THR A 62 17.95 42.98 -34.01
C THR A 62 17.62 41.65 -34.73
N ALA A 63 16.40 41.48 -35.20
CA ALA A 63 15.90 41.84 -36.54
C ALA A 63 16.10 40.75 -37.61
N ARG A 64 14.96 40.25 -38.08
CA ARG A 64 14.64 39.51 -39.33
C ARG A 64 15.23 40.16 -40.59
N PRO A 65 15.19 39.57 -41.82
CA PRO A 65 14.02 39.03 -42.49
C PRO A 65 14.27 37.89 -43.53
N GLY A 66 13.17 37.31 -44.06
CA GLY A 66 12.96 37.12 -45.48
C GLY A 66 12.40 35.75 -45.95
N ILE A 67 11.18 35.74 -46.41
CA ILE A 67 10.41 34.77 -47.17
C ILE A 67 10.83 34.91 -48.69
N PRO A 68 10.60 33.98 -49.66
CA PRO A 68 9.36 33.26 -50.01
C PRO A 68 9.56 31.81 -50.54
N GLY A 69 8.62 30.91 -50.47
CA GLY A 69 7.50 30.64 -51.33
C GLY A 69 7.71 29.61 -52.43
N GLN A 70 6.97 28.52 -52.41
CA GLN A 70 6.28 27.97 -53.59
C GLN A 70 5.35 26.78 -53.24
N ARG A 71 4.20 26.86 -53.93
CA ARG A 71 3.07 25.93 -53.94
C ARG A 71 3.37 24.69 -54.81
N LEU A 72 2.63 23.57 -54.55
CA LEU A 72 1.79 22.83 -55.53
C LEU A 72 1.27 21.54 -54.91
N LEU A 73 -0.03 21.47 -54.81
CA LEU A 73 -1.06 20.64 -55.51
C LEU A 73 -1.18 19.17 -55.16
N ALA A 74 -2.21 18.87 -54.47
CA ALA A 74 -3.43 18.09 -54.80
C ALA A 74 -3.36 16.57 -54.91
N GLY A 75 -4.28 15.93 -54.25
CA GLY A 75 -4.69 14.53 -54.40
C GLY A 75 -5.84 14.15 -53.47
N LEU A 76 -7.07 14.48 -53.86
CA LEU A 76 -8.32 13.96 -53.29
C LEU A 76 -8.48 12.46 -53.57
N VAL A 77 -8.86 11.65 -52.57
CA VAL A 77 -9.73 10.49 -52.79
C VAL A 77 -10.79 10.51 -51.69
N ALA A 78 -12.02 10.82 -52.10
CA ALA A 78 -13.24 10.71 -51.34
C ALA A 78 -13.72 9.25 -51.33
N SER A 79 -14.11 8.71 -50.21
CA SER A 79 -14.98 7.52 -50.12
C SER A 79 -16.20 7.87 -49.28
N THR A 80 -17.30 7.99 -49.99
CA THR A 80 -18.65 8.23 -49.53
C THR A 80 -19.20 6.99 -48.85
N VAL A 81 -19.63 7.10 -47.56
CA VAL A 81 -20.55 6.12 -46.94
C VAL A 81 -21.87 6.80 -46.72
N MET A 82 -22.88 6.22 -47.32
CA MET A 82 -24.26 6.63 -47.42
C MET A 82 -24.97 6.46 -46.06
N ILE A 83 -25.55 7.54 -45.55
CA ILE A 83 -26.46 7.51 -44.39
C ILE A 83 -27.87 7.33 -44.91
N VAL A 84 -28.52 6.21 -44.55
CA VAL A 84 -29.97 6.00 -44.74
C VAL A 84 -30.67 6.51 -43.48
N ILE A 85 -31.40 7.62 -43.61
CA ILE A 85 -32.31 8.12 -42.58
C ILE A 85 -33.67 7.43 -42.79
N VAL A 86 -34.09 6.61 -41.85
CA VAL A 86 -35.48 6.17 -41.70
C VAL A 86 -36.10 6.95 -40.59
N ALA A 87 -37.00 7.87 -40.93
CA ALA A 87 -37.85 8.56 -40.00
C ALA A 87 -39.01 7.64 -39.59
N LEU A 88 -39.09 7.26 -38.31
CA LEU A 88 -40.37 6.78 -37.71
C LEU A 88 -40.55 7.47 -36.36
N GLY A 89 -41.80 7.91 -36.23
CA GLY A 89 -42.23 8.87 -35.24
C GLY A 89 -42.16 8.52 -33.77
N GLY A 90 -42.12 9.57 -33.06
CA GLY A 90 -42.55 9.94 -31.74
C GLY A 90 -42.68 8.86 -30.65
N CYS A 91 -41.69 8.80 -29.77
CA CYS A 91 -41.85 8.63 -28.35
C CYS A 91 -40.74 9.41 -27.71
N GLY A 92 -41.06 10.40 -26.90
CA GLY A 92 -40.11 11.29 -26.25
C GLY A 92 -39.16 10.51 -25.33
N VAL A 93 -38.02 10.11 -25.85
CA VAL A 93 -36.87 9.71 -25.06
C VAL A 93 -36.21 11.03 -24.61
N ARG A 94 -36.34 11.36 -23.32
CA ARG A 94 -35.55 12.39 -22.69
C ARG A 94 -34.09 12.10 -23.04
N ALA A 95 -33.45 13.04 -23.72
CA ALA A 95 -32.04 13.00 -24.01
C ALA A 95 -31.28 12.72 -22.70
N ASP A 96 -30.57 11.59 -22.67
CA ASP A 96 -29.55 11.35 -21.67
C ASP A 96 -28.59 12.54 -21.66
N ARG A 97 -28.53 13.23 -20.53
CA ARG A 97 -27.52 14.26 -20.32
C ARG A 97 -26.16 13.58 -20.49
N THR A 98 -25.45 13.90 -21.55
CA THR A 98 -24.05 13.58 -21.71
C THR A 98 -23.34 13.99 -20.42
N THR A 99 -23.01 13.00 -19.60
CA THR A 99 -22.22 13.17 -18.40
C THR A 99 -20.85 13.63 -18.85
N ALA A 100 -20.56 14.91 -18.63
CA ALA A 100 -19.19 15.40 -18.75
C ALA A 100 -18.29 14.48 -17.91
N THR A 101 -17.15 14.05 -18.44
CA THR A 101 -16.20 13.19 -17.71
C THR A 101 -15.81 13.95 -16.43
N PRO A 102 -15.91 13.33 -15.24
CA PRO A 102 -15.64 14.02 -13.98
C PRO A 102 -14.19 14.51 -13.83
N CYS A 103 -13.26 13.93 -14.61
CA CYS A 103 -11.88 14.37 -14.68
C CYS A 103 -11.64 15.12 -16.00
N PRO A 104 -11.63 16.46 -16.00
CA PRO A 104 -11.50 17.24 -17.22
C PRO A 104 -10.24 16.88 -18.02
N GLY A 105 -10.41 16.82 -19.34
CA GLY A 105 -9.30 16.52 -20.26
C GLY A 105 -8.77 15.09 -20.22
N ASP A 106 -9.45 14.16 -19.49
CA ASP A 106 -9.06 12.75 -19.43
C ASP A 106 -10.18 11.82 -19.89
N PRO A 107 -10.15 11.38 -21.17
CA PRO A 107 -11.20 10.53 -21.74
C PRO A 107 -11.27 9.12 -21.10
N LEU A 108 -10.22 8.67 -20.42
CA LEU A 108 -10.18 7.36 -19.77
C LEU A 108 -10.92 7.36 -18.42
N SER A 109 -11.10 8.52 -17.82
CA SER A 109 -11.62 8.65 -16.46
C SER A 109 -13.03 8.08 -16.25
N GLY A 110 -13.85 8.03 -17.32
CA GLY A 110 -15.19 7.48 -17.29
C GLY A 110 -15.29 5.99 -17.60
N LEU A 111 -14.17 5.34 -17.93
CA LEU A 111 -14.17 3.91 -18.22
C LEU A 111 -14.32 3.10 -16.92
N PRO A 112 -15.07 1.98 -16.93
CA PRO A 112 -15.31 1.17 -15.72
C PRO A 112 -14.04 0.70 -15.00
N GLU A 113 -12.97 0.44 -15.73
CA GLU A 113 -11.69 0.06 -15.18
C GLU A 113 -10.92 1.21 -14.49
N TRP A 114 -11.39 2.46 -14.59
CA TRP A 114 -10.85 3.64 -13.95
C TRP A 114 -11.82 4.31 -12.97
N ALA A 115 -13.06 3.82 -12.92
CA ALA A 115 -14.14 4.42 -12.15
C ALA A 115 -14.98 3.35 -11.41
N PRO A 116 -14.36 2.59 -10.48
CA PRO A 116 -15.10 1.62 -9.69
C PRO A 116 -16.23 2.28 -8.90
N ALA A 117 -17.36 1.56 -8.75
CA ALA A 117 -18.53 2.12 -8.13
C ALA A 117 -19.30 1.12 -7.26
N SER A 118 -19.84 1.61 -6.15
CA SER A 118 -20.83 0.94 -5.31
C SER A 118 -22.23 1.42 -5.64
N THR A 119 -23.19 0.51 -5.56
CA THR A 119 -24.64 0.81 -5.66
C THR A 119 -25.38 0.51 -4.36
N SER A 120 -24.66 0.21 -3.27
CA SER A 120 -25.24 -0.05 -1.96
C SER A 120 -25.04 1.15 -1.03
N PHE A 121 -26.15 1.80 -0.65
CA PHE A 121 -26.12 2.87 0.36
C PHE A 121 -25.82 2.33 1.77
N ALA A 122 -26.06 1.05 2.01
CA ALA A 122 -25.73 0.36 3.26
C ALA A 122 -24.38 -0.38 3.16
N ALA A 123 -23.47 0.09 2.30
CA ALA A 123 -22.15 -0.49 2.19
C ALA A 123 -21.40 -0.43 3.53
N PRO A 124 -20.74 -1.53 3.95
CA PRO A 124 -19.92 -1.50 5.15
C PRO A 124 -18.67 -0.62 4.96
N TYR A 125 -18.05 -0.18 6.05
CA TYR A 125 -16.93 0.78 6.03
C TYR A 125 -15.72 0.30 5.22
N ASP A 126 -15.48 -0.99 5.07
CA ASP A 126 -14.42 -1.56 4.22
C ASP A 126 -14.66 -1.34 2.72
N GLN A 127 -15.86 -0.90 2.36
CA GLN A 127 -16.26 -0.52 1.02
C GLN A 127 -16.47 1.00 0.86
N HIS A 128 -16.05 1.82 1.84
CA HIS A 128 -16.07 3.27 1.68
C HIS A 128 -14.82 3.72 0.91
N PRO A 129 -14.97 4.51 -0.18
CA PRO A 129 -13.83 5.01 -0.93
C PRO A 129 -13.03 6.04 -0.14
N PHE A 130 -11.76 6.17 -0.49
CA PHE A 130 -10.81 7.09 0.13
C PHE A 130 -10.36 8.16 -0.86
N VAL A 131 -10.28 9.42 -0.42
CA VAL A 131 -9.58 10.50 -1.12
C VAL A 131 -8.39 10.95 -0.28
N GLY A 132 -7.24 11.16 -0.93
CA GLY A 132 -6.04 11.63 -0.27
C GLY A 132 -5.06 12.29 -1.24
N ASN A 133 -4.19 13.13 -0.69
CA ASN A 133 -3.15 13.83 -1.45
C ASN A 133 -1.76 13.73 -0.79
N GLY A 134 -1.66 12.87 0.24
CA GLY A 134 -0.45 12.67 1.04
C GLY A 134 -0.32 13.61 2.24
N TYR A 135 -1.02 14.75 2.26
CA TYR A 135 -1.12 15.61 3.44
C TYR A 135 -2.50 15.47 4.12
N LEU A 136 -3.58 15.53 3.34
CA LEU A 136 -4.94 15.30 3.82
C LEU A 136 -5.46 13.97 3.31
N GLY A 137 -6.21 13.27 4.14
CA GLY A 137 -6.93 12.06 3.80
C GLY A 137 -8.32 12.04 4.40
N LEU A 138 -9.27 11.51 3.66
CA LEU A 138 -10.67 11.35 4.09
C LEU A 138 -11.27 10.09 3.46
N ARG A 139 -11.90 9.25 4.27
CA ARG A 139 -12.79 8.19 3.81
C ARG A 139 -14.20 8.74 3.68
N VAL A 140 -14.83 8.57 2.51
CA VAL A 140 -16.13 9.15 2.18
C VAL A 140 -17.22 8.11 2.40
N PRO A 141 -18.12 8.28 3.38
CA PRO A 141 -19.22 7.35 3.62
C PRO A 141 -20.26 7.37 2.47
N PRO A 142 -21.20 6.39 2.40
CA PRO A 142 -22.21 6.34 1.35
C PRO A 142 -23.06 7.59 1.23
N ALA A 143 -23.22 8.36 2.31
CA ALA A 143 -23.91 9.65 2.25
C ALA A 143 -23.21 10.71 1.37
N GLY A 144 -21.99 10.45 0.93
CA GLY A 144 -21.21 11.38 0.09
C GLY A 144 -20.52 12.49 0.85
N MET A 145 -20.69 12.57 2.16
CA MET A 145 -20.10 13.62 3.01
C MET A 145 -20.18 13.24 4.49
N GLY A 146 -19.42 13.92 5.31
CA GLY A 146 -19.48 13.84 6.75
C GLY A 146 -18.80 12.60 7.34
N TYR A 147 -19.20 12.24 8.54
CA TYR A 147 -18.69 11.10 9.31
C TYR A 147 -19.79 10.13 9.62
N LEU A 148 -19.58 8.86 9.33
CA LEU A 148 -20.46 7.76 9.69
C LEU A 148 -19.63 6.66 10.33
N GLU A 149 -19.80 6.48 11.63
CA GLU A 149 -19.21 5.35 12.34
C GLU A 149 -20.25 4.22 12.39
N THR A 150 -19.99 3.15 11.63
CA THR A 150 -20.89 2.00 11.54
C THR A 150 -20.22 0.73 12.01
N GLY A 151 -20.99 -0.12 12.69
CA GLY A 151 -20.67 -1.51 12.97
C GLY A 151 -19.73 -1.75 14.15
N GLU A 152 -19.39 -3.03 14.32
CA GLU A 152 -18.42 -3.47 15.30
C GLU A 152 -17.01 -3.03 14.89
N ARG A 153 -16.29 -2.47 15.84
CA ARG A 153 -14.90 -2.06 15.64
C ARG A 153 -14.01 -3.24 15.95
N SER A 154 -13.17 -3.61 15.03
CA SER A 154 -12.05 -4.47 15.36
C SER A 154 -10.99 -3.62 16.03
N GLY A 155 -10.63 -3.95 17.25
CA GLY A 155 -9.57 -3.28 17.97
C GLY A 155 -8.20 -3.85 17.61
N TRP A 156 -7.23 -2.99 17.33
CA TRP A 156 -5.85 -3.37 17.58
C TRP A 156 -5.72 -3.56 19.10
N PRO A 157 -4.87 -4.51 19.62
CA PRO A 157 -4.85 -4.82 21.05
C PRO A 157 -4.64 -3.63 22.00
N LEU A 158 -4.18 -2.51 21.46
CA LEU A 158 -3.81 -1.32 22.24
C LEU A 158 -4.87 -0.23 22.24
N TYR A 159 -5.80 -0.20 21.28
CA TYR A 159 -6.89 0.78 21.18
C TYR A 159 -7.89 0.38 20.07
N THR A 160 -9.05 1.03 20.05
CA THR A 160 -10.07 0.81 19.02
C THR A 160 -9.88 1.82 17.89
N PRO A 161 -9.52 1.40 16.67
CA PRO A 161 -9.36 2.29 15.53
C PRO A 161 -10.69 2.85 15.04
N ARG A 162 -10.62 3.97 14.30
CA ARG A 162 -11.74 4.56 13.58
C ARG A 162 -11.47 4.55 12.08
N TYR A 163 -12.45 4.10 11.34
CA TYR A 163 -12.29 3.90 9.89
C TYR A 163 -12.78 5.08 9.06
N ASP A 164 -13.89 5.72 9.48
CA ASP A 164 -14.32 6.97 8.85
C ASP A 164 -13.72 8.14 9.63
N GLY A 165 -13.03 9.03 8.93
CA GLY A 165 -12.42 10.19 9.55
C GLY A 165 -11.60 11.00 8.57
N ALA A 166 -11.18 12.17 9.00
CA ALA A 166 -10.25 13.03 8.29
C ALA A 166 -8.92 13.07 9.05
N PHE A 167 -7.82 12.99 8.32
CA PHE A 167 -6.48 12.96 8.91
C PHE A 167 -5.55 13.95 8.19
N ALA A 168 -4.56 14.47 8.94
CA ALA A 168 -3.43 15.18 8.37
C ALA A 168 -2.14 14.44 8.69
N ALA A 169 -1.21 14.36 7.74
CA ALA A 169 0.09 13.73 7.91
C ALA A 169 0.89 14.40 9.03
N GLY A 170 1.62 13.60 9.80
CA GLY A 170 2.49 14.09 10.88
C GLY A 170 1.76 14.57 12.14
N LEU A 171 0.43 14.64 12.17
CA LEU A 171 -0.34 15.16 13.29
C LEU A 171 -0.58 14.07 14.35
N TYR A 172 0.32 13.93 15.30
CA TYR A 172 0.24 12.95 16.37
C TYR A 172 -0.04 13.60 17.73
N SER A 173 -0.77 12.86 18.56
CA SER A 173 -0.97 13.17 19.97
C SER A 173 -0.73 11.92 20.83
N ARG A 174 -0.45 12.10 22.11
CA ARG A 174 -0.44 11.00 23.07
C ARG A 174 -1.82 10.85 23.67
N ASP A 175 -2.28 9.61 23.74
CA ASP A 175 -3.61 9.29 24.23
C ASP A 175 -3.50 8.38 25.47
N PRO A 176 -4.13 8.74 26.61
CA PRO A 176 -4.16 7.87 27.77
C PRO A 176 -4.84 6.51 27.50
N GLU A 177 -5.73 6.43 26.51
CA GLU A 177 -6.39 5.18 26.09
C GLU A 177 -5.47 4.29 25.25
N VAL A 178 -4.41 4.85 24.68
CA VAL A 178 -3.38 4.10 23.99
C VAL A 178 -2.32 3.64 24.99
N ALA A 179 -1.86 2.41 24.90
CA ALA A 179 -0.96 1.79 25.87
C ALA A 179 0.14 2.73 26.38
N ALA A 180 0.12 3.03 27.67
CA ALA A 180 1.05 3.90 28.37
C ALA A 180 1.11 5.36 27.85
N GLY A 181 0.04 5.85 27.24
CA GLY A 181 -0.04 7.23 26.74
C GLY A 181 0.93 7.53 25.60
N ARG A 182 1.08 6.58 24.67
CA ARG A 182 1.96 6.72 23.51
C ARG A 182 1.34 7.47 22.36
N SER A 183 2.19 7.85 21.39
CA SER A 183 1.77 8.60 20.21
C SER A 183 0.80 7.84 19.34
N ALA A 184 -0.24 8.52 18.89
CA ALA A 184 -1.19 8.05 17.88
C ALA A 184 -1.61 9.23 17.00
N ILE A 185 -1.91 8.98 15.74
CA ILE A 185 -2.38 10.00 14.81
C ILE A 185 -3.68 10.63 15.33
N ALA A 186 -3.80 11.93 15.27
CA ALA A 186 -5.02 12.66 15.64
C ALA A 186 -5.95 12.76 14.43
N ALA A 187 -7.24 12.45 14.65
CA ALA A 187 -8.27 12.64 13.65
C ALA A 187 -8.82 14.07 13.72
N LEU A 188 -8.89 14.74 12.56
CA LEU A 188 -9.40 16.10 12.41
C LEU A 188 -10.92 16.16 12.57
N PRO A 189 -11.50 17.31 12.90
CA PRO A 189 -12.91 17.60 12.62
C PRO A 189 -13.23 17.31 11.15
N ASN A 190 -14.39 16.72 10.89
CA ASN A 190 -14.77 16.38 9.53
C ASN A 190 -15.06 17.65 8.71
N TRP A 191 -14.23 17.90 7.72
CA TRP A 191 -14.31 19.06 6.86
C TRP A 191 -15.28 18.87 5.67
N SER A 192 -15.74 17.63 5.39
CA SER A 192 -16.59 17.36 4.22
C SER A 192 -18.09 17.56 4.49
N THR A 193 -18.50 17.78 5.72
CA THR A 193 -19.91 17.85 6.12
C THR A 193 -20.62 19.02 5.44
N LEU A 194 -21.63 18.68 4.62
CA LEU A 194 -22.47 19.62 3.86
C LEU A 194 -23.92 19.08 3.83
N LEU A 195 -24.73 19.54 4.78
CA LEU A 195 -26.09 19.02 5.02
C LEU A 195 -27.12 19.73 4.13
N VAL A 196 -28.17 19.01 3.72
CA VAL A 196 -29.30 19.57 2.95
C VAL A 196 -30.58 19.42 3.76
N GLY A 197 -31.29 20.53 4.00
CA GLY A 197 -32.51 20.57 4.76
C GLY A 197 -33.74 20.91 3.89
N VAL A 198 -34.86 20.21 4.09
CA VAL A 198 -36.14 20.45 3.49
C VAL A 198 -37.24 20.39 4.56
N GLY A 199 -37.91 21.53 4.86
CA GLY A 199 -38.77 21.61 6.02
C GLY A 199 -38.00 21.36 7.32
N ASP A 200 -38.49 20.42 8.12
CA ASP A 200 -37.87 19.99 9.38
C ASP A 200 -36.89 18.80 9.23
N GLU A 201 -36.76 18.25 8.03
CA GLU A 201 -35.92 17.10 7.76
C GLU A 201 -34.56 17.52 7.17
N THR A 202 -33.52 16.76 7.49
CA THR A 202 -32.17 17.05 7.03
C THR A 202 -31.48 15.77 6.52
N TYR A 203 -31.02 15.82 5.27
CA TYR A 203 -30.11 14.81 4.74
C TYR A 203 -28.75 14.91 5.42
N ARG A 204 -28.28 13.80 5.99
CA ARG A 204 -27.06 13.68 6.80
C ARG A 204 -26.45 12.28 6.68
N PRO A 205 -25.22 12.03 7.17
CA PRO A 205 -24.60 10.70 7.14
C PRO A 205 -25.45 9.56 7.72
N THR A 206 -26.25 9.88 8.73
CA THR A 206 -27.16 8.92 9.39
C THR A 206 -28.56 8.86 8.79
N THR A 207 -28.79 9.42 7.60
CA THR A 207 -30.09 9.32 6.89
C THR A 207 -30.44 7.86 6.66
N PRO A 208 -31.66 7.41 7.02
CA PRO A 208 -32.07 6.03 6.86
C PRO A 208 -32.03 5.55 5.40
N PRO A 209 -31.54 4.32 5.12
CA PRO A 209 -31.43 3.82 3.75
C PRO A 209 -32.75 3.80 2.96
N GLU A 210 -33.86 3.65 3.62
CA GLU A 210 -35.20 3.68 3.01
C GLU A 210 -35.58 5.04 2.44
N GLN A 211 -34.94 6.12 2.88
CA GLN A 211 -35.10 7.47 2.34
C GLN A 211 -34.22 7.73 1.13
N VAL A 212 -33.37 6.77 0.74
CA VAL A 212 -32.41 6.94 -0.37
C VAL A 212 -32.76 6.00 -1.52
N ARG A 213 -32.81 6.56 -2.73
CA ARG A 213 -33.01 5.82 -3.98
C ARG A 213 -31.97 6.19 -5.01
N ARG A 214 -31.84 5.38 -6.05
CA ARG A 214 -30.93 5.62 -7.19
C ARG A 214 -29.49 5.90 -6.76
N PHE A 215 -29.05 5.25 -5.69
CA PHE A 215 -27.72 5.45 -5.13
C PHE A 215 -26.63 4.89 -6.05
N ARG A 216 -25.58 5.69 -6.25
CA ARG A 216 -24.33 5.28 -6.86
C ARG A 216 -23.18 6.12 -6.28
N GLN A 217 -22.13 5.46 -5.80
CA GLN A 217 -20.90 6.12 -5.35
C GLN A 217 -19.74 5.62 -6.20
N THR A 218 -19.03 6.53 -6.85
CA THR A 218 -17.94 6.23 -7.81
C THR A 218 -16.66 6.90 -7.34
N LEU A 219 -15.55 6.16 -7.32
CA LEU A 219 -14.20 6.69 -7.13
C LEU A 219 -13.51 6.81 -8.49
N TYR A 220 -13.20 8.04 -8.88
CA TYR A 220 -12.46 8.33 -10.12
C TYR A 220 -10.97 8.36 -9.82
N TRP A 221 -10.27 7.24 -9.99
CA TRP A 221 -8.84 7.13 -9.71
C TRP A 221 -7.99 8.14 -10.48
N ARG A 222 -8.40 8.47 -11.70
CA ARG A 222 -7.64 9.37 -12.58
C ARG A 222 -7.55 10.82 -12.11
N CYS A 223 -8.37 11.23 -11.17
CA CYS A 223 -8.32 12.56 -10.57
C CYS A 223 -8.56 12.56 -9.05
N GLY A 224 -8.58 11.40 -8.40
CA GLY A 224 -8.73 11.31 -6.95
C GLY A 224 -10.03 11.96 -6.45
N LEU A 225 -11.16 11.68 -7.12
CA LEU A 225 -12.47 12.27 -6.85
C LEU A 225 -13.47 11.18 -6.48
N VAL A 226 -14.18 11.36 -5.39
CA VAL A 226 -15.37 10.55 -5.06
C VAL A 226 -16.62 11.31 -5.43
N ARG A 227 -17.46 10.72 -6.27
CA ARG A 227 -18.78 11.23 -6.65
C ARG A 227 -19.87 10.31 -6.15
N THR A 228 -20.82 10.88 -5.39
CA THR A 228 -21.97 10.19 -4.84
C THR A 228 -23.24 10.80 -5.40
N GLU A 229 -24.03 9.98 -6.09
CA GLU A 229 -25.30 10.36 -6.73
C GLU A 229 -26.44 9.61 -6.07
N LEU A 230 -27.48 10.31 -5.68
CA LEU A 230 -28.66 9.71 -5.05
C LEU A 230 -29.90 10.59 -5.18
N THR A 231 -31.06 10.00 -4.92
CA THR A 231 -32.32 10.73 -4.69
C THR A 231 -32.71 10.56 -3.22
N TRP A 232 -32.82 11.66 -2.50
CA TRP A 232 -33.31 11.69 -1.14
C TRP A 232 -34.83 11.93 -1.12
N HIS A 233 -35.56 11.14 -0.34
CA HIS A 233 -36.99 11.26 -0.10
C HIS A 233 -37.22 11.70 1.34
N THR A 234 -37.91 12.82 1.51
CA THR A 234 -38.37 13.23 2.85
C THR A 234 -39.60 12.41 3.28
N GLY A 235 -39.88 12.35 4.56
CA GLY A 235 -41.09 11.74 5.11
C GLY A 235 -42.36 12.46 4.65
N ALA A 236 -42.27 13.74 4.26
CA ALA A 236 -43.34 14.52 3.65
C ALA A 236 -43.52 14.23 2.14
N GLY A 237 -42.74 13.31 1.56
CA GLY A 237 -42.87 12.88 0.17
C GLY A 237 -42.20 13.82 -0.86
N GLN A 238 -41.37 14.75 -0.42
CA GLN A 238 -40.55 15.56 -1.33
C GLN A 238 -39.33 14.80 -1.77
N GLU A 239 -38.90 14.99 -3.02
CA GLU A 239 -37.74 14.35 -3.60
C GLU A 239 -36.67 15.38 -3.99
N VAL A 240 -35.38 15.04 -3.74
CA VAL A 240 -34.24 15.86 -4.12
C VAL A 240 -33.13 14.95 -4.69
N ASP A 241 -32.70 15.21 -5.92
CA ASP A 241 -31.50 14.58 -6.44
C ASP A 241 -30.28 15.35 -5.91
N LEU A 242 -29.33 14.59 -5.31
CA LEU A 242 -28.09 15.10 -4.73
C LEU A 242 -26.90 14.46 -5.42
N VAL A 243 -25.92 15.28 -5.80
CA VAL A 243 -24.64 14.82 -6.33
C VAL A 243 -23.54 15.49 -5.53
N TYR A 244 -22.87 14.72 -4.68
CA TYR A 244 -21.69 15.15 -3.94
C TYR A 244 -20.43 14.76 -4.69
N GLU A 245 -19.48 15.67 -4.81
CA GLU A 245 -18.15 15.45 -5.36
C GLU A 245 -17.12 15.92 -4.32
N VAL A 246 -16.29 14.99 -3.84
CA VAL A 246 -15.33 15.22 -2.76
C VAL A 246 -13.92 14.92 -3.24
N LEU A 247 -13.00 15.84 -2.99
CA LEU A 247 -11.57 15.65 -3.29
C LEU A 247 -10.67 16.24 -2.20
N ALA A 248 -9.52 15.61 -1.97
CA ALA A 248 -8.34 16.19 -1.36
C ALA A 248 -7.47 16.72 -2.51
N ASN A 249 -7.20 18.02 -2.50
CA ASN A 249 -6.58 18.69 -3.65
C ASN A 249 -5.08 18.37 -3.74
N ARG A 250 -4.68 17.70 -4.82
CA ARG A 250 -3.28 17.33 -5.03
C ARG A 250 -2.42 18.47 -5.57
N SER A 251 -3.03 19.45 -6.24
CA SER A 251 -2.31 20.61 -6.75
C SER A 251 -1.96 21.66 -5.69
N ASP A 252 -2.65 21.64 -4.54
CA ASP A 252 -2.36 22.43 -3.33
C ASP A 252 -2.72 21.57 -2.12
N PRO A 253 -1.76 20.81 -1.54
CA PRO A 253 -2.04 19.72 -0.59
C PRO A 253 -2.72 20.15 0.70
N HIS A 254 -2.59 21.41 1.09
CA HIS A 254 -3.25 21.96 2.28
C HIS A 254 -4.73 22.29 2.05
N THR A 255 -5.30 21.84 0.92
CA THR A 255 -6.68 22.17 0.55
C THR A 255 -7.50 20.95 0.16
N ALA A 256 -8.81 21.07 0.31
CA ALA A 256 -9.82 20.10 -0.09
C ALA A 256 -11.09 20.83 -0.56
N ALA A 257 -12.01 20.09 -1.19
CA ALA A 257 -13.29 20.66 -1.57
C ALA A 257 -14.42 19.64 -1.59
N VAL A 258 -15.64 20.13 -1.36
CA VAL A 258 -16.89 19.43 -1.57
C VAL A 258 -17.77 20.26 -2.50
N HIS A 259 -18.12 19.68 -3.64
CA HIS A 259 -19.05 20.29 -4.58
C HIS A 259 -20.38 19.51 -4.55
N LEU A 260 -21.49 20.20 -4.38
CA LEU A 260 -22.82 19.63 -4.30
C LEU A 260 -23.71 20.22 -5.39
N THR A 261 -24.24 19.36 -6.24
CA THR A 261 -25.33 19.70 -7.17
C THR A 261 -26.66 19.20 -6.60
N ILE A 262 -27.64 20.08 -6.55
CA ILE A 262 -28.98 19.84 -5.99
C ILE A 262 -30.02 20.04 -7.09
N VAL A 263 -30.90 19.05 -7.32
CA VAL A 263 -32.04 19.18 -8.22
C VAL A 263 -33.32 18.78 -7.46
N PRO A 264 -34.10 19.76 -6.93
CA PRO A 264 -35.33 19.47 -6.24
C PRO A 264 -36.42 19.09 -7.23
N HIS A 265 -37.34 18.20 -6.85
CA HIS A 265 -38.53 17.82 -7.59
C HIS A 265 -39.79 18.55 -7.05
N PHE A 266 -39.56 19.65 -6.32
CA PHE A 266 -40.61 20.54 -5.78
C PHE A 266 -40.17 21.99 -5.91
N THR A 267 -41.15 22.90 -5.74
CA THR A 267 -40.87 24.34 -5.63
C THR A 267 -41.14 24.77 -4.18
N GLY A 268 -40.22 25.51 -3.59
CA GLY A 268 -40.27 25.91 -2.17
C GLY A 268 -38.91 26.34 -1.62
N ALA A 269 -38.71 26.19 -0.32
CA ALA A 269 -37.46 26.52 0.36
C ALA A 269 -36.65 25.26 0.66
N LEU A 270 -35.32 25.37 0.47
CA LEU A 270 -34.31 24.36 0.83
C LEU A 270 -33.19 25.08 1.59
N SER A 271 -32.58 24.42 2.54
CA SER A 271 -31.40 24.95 3.24
C SER A 271 -30.17 24.10 2.97
N VAL A 272 -29.00 24.71 2.90
CA VAL A 272 -27.69 24.03 2.90
C VAL A 272 -26.87 24.54 4.07
N THR A 273 -26.26 23.63 4.82
CA THR A 273 -25.46 23.93 5.99
C THR A 273 -24.09 23.30 5.86
N GLY A 274 -23.05 24.12 5.70
CA GLY A 274 -21.65 23.71 5.76
C GLY A 274 -21.14 23.77 7.19
N LEU A 275 -20.55 22.65 7.66
CA LEU A 275 -19.99 22.50 8.99
C LEU A 275 -18.53 22.06 8.89
N ILE A 276 -17.69 22.52 9.81
CA ILE A 276 -16.49 21.79 10.22
C ILE A 276 -16.94 21.01 11.43
N ASP A 277 -17.20 19.72 11.21
CA ASP A 277 -17.95 18.86 12.11
C ASP A 277 -17.01 18.18 13.11
N PRO A 278 -17.20 18.37 14.42
CA PRO A 278 -16.37 17.72 15.44
C PRO A 278 -16.55 16.19 15.48
N ASP A 279 -17.63 15.65 14.90
CA ASP A 279 -17.82 14.21 14.82
C ASP A 279 -16.69 13.56 14.03
N GLY A 280 -16.14 12.49 14.58
CA GLY A 280 -14.95 11.82 14.08
C GLY A 280 -13.63 12.41 14.55
N ALA A 281 -13.58 13.59 15.12
CA ALA A 281 -12.37 14.15 15.73
C ALA A 281 -11.92 13.33 16.94
N ARG A 282 -10.62 13.08 17.04
CA ARG A 282 -10.05 12.28 18.11
C ARG A 282 -8.66 12.77 18.46
N ARG A 283 -8.35 12.81 19.76
CA ARG A 283 -7.06 13.28 20.30
C ARG A 283 -6.82 14.78 20.06
N LEU A 284 -7.90 15.53 19.89
CA LEU A 284 -7.89 16.98 19.70
C LEU A 284 -8.74 17.67 20.76
N ARG A 285 -8.36 18.92 21.08
CA ARG A 285 -9.18 19.90 21.80
C ARG A 285 -9.58 20.97 20.78
N HIS A 286 -10.87 21.24 20.63
CA HIS A 286 -11.35 22.37 19.83
C HIS A 286 -11.34 23.61 20.68
N THR A 287 -10.84 24.73 20.18
CA THR A 287 -10.76 25.94 20.99
C THR A 287 -11.77 27.00 20.62
N ALA A 288 -11.98 27.30 19.40
CA ALA A 288 -12.96 28.31 19.03
C ALA A 288 -13.28 28.29 17.52
N VAL A 289 -14.49 28.68 17.19
CA VAL A 289 -14.84 29.09 15.84
C VAL A 289 -14.55 30.57 15.74
N ARG A 290 -13.63 30.93 14.83
CA ARG A 290 -13.22 32.32 14.59
C ARG A 290 -13.84 32.87 13.31
N GLY A 291 -13.56 34.12 12.98
CA GLY A 291 -14.02 34.82 11.81
C GLY A 291 -15.31 35.65 12.05
N ARG A 292 -15.52 36.68 11.30
CA ARG A 292 -16.71 37.58 11.36
C ARG A 292 -17.18 37.92 9.96
N GLY A 293 -18.49 37.88 9.77
CA GLY A 293 -19.13 38.38 8.53
C GLY A 293 -18.75 37.55 7.30
N ASP A 294 -18.01 38.16 6.37
CA ASP A 294 -17.62 37.54 5.10
C ASP A 294 -16.28 36.76 5.19
N ASP A 295 -15.65 36.70 6.39
CA ASP A 295 -14.43 35.90 6.59
C ASP A 295 -14.73 34.41 6.45
N PRO A 296 -13.77 33.60 6.02
CA PRO A 296 -13.88 32.15 6.09
C PRO A 296 -14.28 31.71 7.51
N MET A 297 -15.09 30.66 7.61
CA MET A 297 -15.32 29.98 8.87
C MET A 297 -14.08 29.15 9.20
N ASP A 298 -13.49 29.37 10.37
CA ASP A 298 -12.32 28.62 10.82
C ASP A 298 -12.56 27.99 12.19
N VAL A 299 -11.96 26.81 12.39
CA VAL A 299 -11.98 26.08 13.65
C VAL A 299 -10.55 25.78 14.06
N GLU A 300 -10.11 26.46 15.11
CA GLU A 300 -8.83 26.18 15.76
C GLU A 300 -8.91 24.92 16.59
N PHE A 301 -7.88 24.10 16.52
CA PHE A 301 -7.71 22.90 17.34
C PHE A 301 -6.28 22.78 17.87
N HIS A 302 -6.13 21.99 18.93
CA HIS A 302 -4.84 21.59 19.47
C HIS A 302 -4.84 20.08 19.72
N THR A 303 -3.76 19.40 19.45
CA THR A 303 -3.58 18.02 19.91
C THR A 303 -3.60 17.95 21.43
N THR A 304 -4.22 16.91 22.00
CA THR A 304 -4.54 16.87 23.44
C THR A 304 -3.33 16.91 24.35
N THR A 305 -2.22 16.29 23.98
CA THR A 305 -1.03 16.14 24.85
C THR A 305 0.24 16.72 24.25
N THR A 306 0.36 16.74 22.94
CA THR A 306 1.54 17.31 22.26
C THR A 306 1.38 18.79 21.99
N ASP A 307 0.16 19.31 22.15
CA ASP A 307 -0.22 20.73 22.04
C ASP A 307 0.13 21.35 20.67
N VAL A 308 0.15 20.53 19.60
CA VAL A 308 0.32 21.03 18.24
C VAL A 308 -0.94 21.77 17.83
N ALA A 309 -0.80 23.07 17.58
CA ALA A 309 -1.87 23.92 17.09
C ALA A 309 -2.18 23.60 15.62
N GLY A 310 -3.42 23.70 15.23
CA GLY A 310 -3.85 23.60 13.83
C GLY A 310 -5.17 24.32 13.61
N ASP A 311 -5.51 24.51 12.35
CA ASP A 311 -6.73 25.18 11.95
C ASP A 311 -7.34 24.56 10.71
N ILE A 312 -8.67 24.55 10.64
CA ILE A 312 -9.45 24.21 9.47
C ILE A 312 -10.30 25.40 9.11
N ALA A 313 -10.09 25.97 7.92
CA ALA A 313 -10.89 27.06 7.40
C ALA A 313 -11.78 26.60 6.26
N SER A 314 -12.97 27.19 6.11
CA SER A 314 -13.85 26.92 4.97
C SER A 314 -14.50 28.16 4.39
N VAL A 315 -14.63 28.17 3.05
CA VAL A 315 -15.42 29.15 2.30
C VAL A 315 -16.55 28.38 1.64
N LEU A 316 -17.79 28.79 1.88
CA LEU A 316 -18.98 28.23 1.23
C LEU A 316 -19.49 29.20 0.18
N GLU A 317 -19.75 28.69 -1.02
CA GLU A 317 -20.32 29.45 -2.15
C GLU A 317 -21.58 28.75 -2.69
N VAL A 318 -22.56 29.55 -3.07
CA VAL A 318 -23.77 29.11 -3.76
C VAL A 318 -23.87 29.86 -5.06
N ASP A 319 -23.89 29.15 -6.19
CA ASP A 319 -23.93 29.75 -7.54
C ASP A 319 -22.90 30.89 -7.67
N ASP A 320 -21.63 30.61 -7.22
CA ASP A 320 -20.50 31.54 -7.23
C ASP A 320 -20.60 32.76 -6.30
N ARG A 321 -21.54 32.75 -5.35
CA ARG A 321 -21.69 33.78 -4.32
C ARG A 321 -21.32 33.26 -2.95
N ARG A 322 -20.43 33.93 -2.21
CA ARG A 322 -20.03 33.55 -0.86
C ARG A 322 -21.19 33.64 0.13
N VAL A 323 -21.29 32.61 0.98
CA VAL A 323 -22.28 32.51 2.06
C VAL A 323 -21.69 33.08 3.33
N ARG A 324 -22.41 34.01 3.98
CA ARG A 324 -22.00 34.54 5.27
C ARG A 324 -22.16 33.52 6.39
N ARG A 325 -21.23 33.50 7.32
CA ARG A 325 -21.28 32.68 8.51
C ARG A 325 -22.40 33.09 9.45
N GLN A 326 -23.07 32.11 10.03
CA GLN A 326 -24.02 32.28 11.14
C GLN A 326 -23.54 31.39 12.30
N GLU A 327 -23.08 31.99 13.39
CA GLU A 327 -22.53 31.28 14.57
C GLU A 327 -21.41 30.29 14.21
N THR A 328 -21.66 28.98 14.37
CA THR A 328 -20.73 27.87 14.14
C THR A 328 -20.90 27.17 12.79
N ALA A 329 -21.74 27.73 11.89
CA ALA A 329 -22.07 27.14 10.60
C ALA A 329 -22.13 28.18 9.49
N GLN A 330 -21.93 27.74 8.26
CA GLN A 330 -22.24 28.50 7.06
C GLN A 330 -23.59 27.99 6.53
N ARG A 331 -24.66 28.70 6.80
CA ARG A 331 -26.02 28.30 6.41
C ARG A 331 -26.63 29.25 5.39
N VAL A 332 -27.26 28.67 4.39
CA VAL A 332 -27.99 29.41 3.37
C VAL A 332 -29.35 28.76 3.13
N ASN A 333 -30.37 29.60 2.97
CA ASN A 333 -31.68 29.18 2.47
C ASN A 333 -31.77 29.56 0.98
N ILE A 334 -32.26 28.65 0.17
CA ILE A 334 -32.37 28.77 -1.27
C ILE A 334 -33.85 28.58 -1.64
N ASP A 335 -34.46 29.56 -2.31
CA ASP A 335 -35.76 29.38 -2.92
C ASP A 335 -35.59 28.58 -4.20
N VAL A 336 -36.10 27.36 -4.20
CA VAL A 336 -35.88 26.40 -5.26
C VAL A 336 -37.13 26.22 -6.14
N THR A 337 -36.91 25.98 -7.43
CA THR A 337 -37.92 25.64 -8.42
C THR A 337 -37.70 24.21 -8.89
N SER A 338 -38.76 23.42 -8.96
CA SER A 338 -38.74 22.03 -9.43
C SER A 338 -37.99 21.86 -10.74
N GLY A 339 -37.00 20.95 -10.77
CA GLY A 339 -36.19 20.61 -11.94
C GLY A 339 -35.02 21.54 -12.25
N ASN A 340 -34.89 22.69 -11.53
CA ASN A 340 -33.73 23.55 -11.67
C ASN A 340 -32.51 22.94 -10.89
N SER A 341 -31.32 23.24 -11.39
CA SER A 341 -30.07 22.79 -10.75
C SER A 341 -29.43 23.93 -9.97
N TYR A 342 -29.06 23.66 -8.72
CA TYR A 342 -28.36 24.58 -7.81
C TYR A 342 -27.03 23.99 -7.43
N ARG A 343 -25.98 24.82 -7.35
CA ARG A 343 -24.62 24.38 -7.04
C ARG A 343 -24.13 25.03 -5.76
N VAL A 344 -23.54 24.21 -4.90
CA VAL A 344 -22.93 24.66 -3.64
C VAL A 344 -21.53 24.08 -3.58
N THR A 345 -20.55 24.94 -3.34
CA THR A 345 -19.17 24.47 -3.19
C THR A 345 -18.61 24.93 -1.86
N LYS A 346 -18.05 24.00 -1.11
CA LYS A 346 -17.31 24.22 0.10
C LYS A 346 -15.82 24.01 -0.18
N TYR A 347 -15.05 25.08 -0.10
CA TYR A 347 -13.60 25.07 -0.23
C TYR A 347 -12.99 25.04 1.16
N VAL A 348 -12.00 24.18 1.37
CA VAL A 348 -11.39 23.91 2.67
C VAL A 348 -9.89 24.14 2.62
N GLY A 349 -9.36 24.78 3.66
CA GLY A 349 -7.94 24.89 3.94
C GLY A 349 -7.62 24.27 5.30
N VAL A 350 -6.53 23.54 5.41
CA VAL A 350 -6.07 22.90 6.66
C VAL A 350 -4.58 23.16 6.82
N ASP A 351 -4.18 23.66 8.00
CA ASP A 351 -2.77 23.84 8.31
C ASP A 351 -2.50 23.57 9.79
N THR A 352 -1.25 23.29 10.11
CA THR A 352 -0.80 22.99 11.48
C THR A 352 0.51 23.71 11.81
N ALA A 353 0.84 23.79 13.09
CA ALA A 353 2.13 24.33 13.54
C ALA A 353 3.35 23.50 13.08
N LEU A 354 3.12 22.34 12.45
CA LEU A 354 4.20 21.52 11.83
C LEU A 354 4.66 22.13 10.50
N THR A 355 3.76 22.81 9.79
CA THR A 355 3.97 23.32 8.45
C THR A 355 3.95 24.85 8.38
N SER A 356 3.30 25.54 9.35
CA SER A 356 3.19 27.00 9.39
C SER A 356 3.37 27.56 10.80
N ALA A 357 4.05 28.70 10.89
CA ALA A 357 4.14 29.45 12.15
C ALA A 357 2.79 30.13 12.53
N ASP A 358 1.88 30.32 11.55
CA ASP A 358 0.52 30.83 11.74
C ASP A 358 -0.47 29.90 11.03
N PRO A 359 -0.86 28.79 11.67
CA PRO A 359 -1.77 27.81 11.06
C PRO A 359 -3.12 28.41 10.66
N ALA A 360 -3.68 29.30 11.48
CA ALA A 360 -4.98 29.91 11.21
C ALA A 360 -4.94 30.82 9.98
N GLY A 361 -3.91 31.68 9.88
CA GLY A 361 -3.70 32.51 8.69
C GLY A 361 -3.42 31.67 7.45
N ALA A 362 -2.65 30.59 7.57
CA ALA A 362 -2.32 29.69 6.47
C ALA A 362 -3.55 28.91 5.97
N ALA A 363 -4.34 28.32 6.87
CA ALA A 363 -5.58 27.59 6.52
C ALA A 363 -6.61 28.52 5.87
N THR A 364 -6.82 29.71 6.45
CA THR A 364 -7.71 30.75 5.88
C THR A 364 -7.25 31.17 4.48
N ALA A 365 -5.95 31.43 4.29
CA ALA A 365 -5.40 31.80 3.00
C ALA A 365 -5.53 30.66 1.98
N ALA A 366 -5.34 29.40 2.41
CA ALA A 366 -5.50 28.22 1.56
C ALA A 366 -6.95 28.06 1.07
N ALA A 367 -7.93 28.11 1.97
CA ALA A 367 -9.35 28.07 1.61
C ALA A 367 -9.72 29.22 0.65
N GLY A 368 -9.21 30.44 0.91
CA GLY A 368 -9.43 31.61 0.06
C GLY A 368 -8.81 31.47 -1.33
N ARG A 369 -7.62 30.87 -1.44
CA ARG A 369 -6.95 30.63 -2.74
C ARG A 369 -7.77 29.70 -3.62
N VAL A 370 -8.22 28.56 -3.09
CA VAL A 370 -8.99 27.58 -3.89
C VAL A 370 -10.40 28.07 -4.19
N ALA A 371 -11.03 28.85 -3.29
CA ALA A 371 -12.29 29.53 -3.59
C ALA A 371 -12.15 30.52 -4.73
N ALA A 372 -11.04 31.28 -4.78
CA ALA A 372 -10.79 32.25 -5.85
C ALA A 372 -10.57 31.59 -7.23
N LEU A 373 -10.18 30.31 -7.29
CA LEU A 373 -10.12 29.54 -8.54
C LEU A 373 -11.51 29.15 -9.04
N GLY A 374 -12.43 28.87 -8.12
CA GLY A 374 -13.70 28.25 -8.43
C GLY A 374 -13.60 26.76 -8.76
N TRP A 375 -14.72 26.05 -8.70
CA TRP A 375 -14.75 24.60 -8.87
C TRP A 375 -14.17 24.09 -10.20
N PRO A 376 -14.50 24.67 -11.38
CA PRO A 376 -13.98 24.16 -12.64
C PRO A 376 -12.45 24.19 -12.75
N GLU A 377 -11.83 25.32 -12.40
CA GLU A 377 -10.36 25.46 -12.45
C GLU A 377 -9.67 24.57 -11.40
N LEU A 378 -10.25 24.46 -10.20
CA LEU A 378 -9.74 23.56 -9.17
C LEU A 378 -9.72 22.12 -9.67
N LEU A 379 -10.81 21.66 -10.31
CA LEU A 379 -10.92 20.30 -10.83
C LEU A 379 -9.97 20.06 -12.01
N ASP A 380 -9.75 21.07 -12.88
CA ASP A 380 -8.77 21.00 -13.96
C ASP A 380 -7.35 20.81 -13.42
N ARG A 381 -6.97 21.56 -12.39
CA ARG A 381 -5.65 21.44 -11.72
C ARG A 381 -5.50 20.11 -11.00
N GLN A 382 -6.53 19.66 -10.31
CA GLN A 382 -6.59 18.35 -9.68
C GLN A 382 -6.33 17.24 -10.72
N ALA A 383 -7.09 17.25 -11.83
CA ALA A 383 -6.94 16.28 -12.90
C ALA A 383 -5.55 16.33 -13.54
N ALA A 384 -4.96 17.50 -13.70
CA ALA A 384 -3.61 17.66 -14.24
C ALA A 384 -2.54 17.07 -13.31
N ALA A 385 -2.63 17.32 -11.99
CA ALA A 385 -1.70 16.80 -11.00
C ALA A 385 -1.74 15.27 -10.92
N TRP A 386 -2.92 14.66 -10.97
CA TRP A 386 -3.07 13.21 -11.01
C TRP A 386 -2.59 12.60 -12.33
N ARG A 387 -2.83 13.27 -13.46
CA ARG A 387 -2.38 12.78 -14.78
C ARG A 387 -0.86 12.69 -14.88
N GLU A 388 -0.13 13.55 -14.18
CA GLU A 388 1.34 13.46 -14.08
C GLU A 388 1.76 12.13 -13.44
N LEU A 389 1.09 11.69 -12.38
CA LEU A 389 1.36 10.41 -11.71
C LEU A 389 1.03 9.22 -12.61
N TRP A 390 -0.12 9.25 -13.26
CA TRP A 390 -0.56 8.22 -14.22
C TRP A 390 0.27 8.18 -15.51
N SER A 391 1.36 8.95 -15.62
CA SER A 391 2.37 8.79 -16.68
C SER A 391 3.19 7.51 -16.52
N SER A 392 3.28 6.98 -15.29
CA SER A 392 3.68 5.60 -14.98
C SER A 392 2.41 4.77 -14.75
N ASP A 393 2.36 3.54 -15.26
CA ASP A 393 1.17 2.67 -15.21
C ASP A 393 1.58 1.23 -15.47
N ILE A 394 0.92 0.27 -14.81
CA ILE A 394 1.06 -1.15 -15.07
C ILE A 394 -0.20 -1.63 -15.77
N THR A 395 -0.05 -2.13 -16.99
CA THR A 395 -1.18 -2.66 -17.77
C THR A 395 -1.10 -4.16 -17.94
N ILE A 396 -2.21 -4.85 -17.66
CA ILE A 396 -2.34 -6.31 -17.74
C ILE A 396 -3.38 -6.65 -18.80
N SER A 397 -2.97 -7.41 -19.83
CA SER A 397 -3.87 -7.85 -20.88
C SER A 397 -4.64 -9.11 -20.47
N GLY A 398 -5.95 -9.14 -20.74
CA GLY A 398 -6.79 -10.33 -20.55
C GLY A 398 -7.24 -10.60 -19.09
N ARG A 399 -6.86 -9.77 -18.12
CA ARG A 399 -7.22 -9.92 -16.69
C ARG A 399 -7.75 -8.60 -16.12
N PRO A 400 -9.01 -8.24 -16.39
CA PRO A 400 -9.59 -6.98 -15.93
C PRO A 400 -9.73 -6.87 -14.40
N ASP A 401 -9.85 -7.98 -13.70
CA ASP A 401 -9.82 -8.07 -12.24
C ASP A 401 -8.47 -7.63 -11.68
N MET A 402 -7.38 -8.27 -12.12
CA MET A 402 -6.02 -7.90 -11.70
C MET A 402 -5.66 -6.48 -12.13
N GLN A 403 -6.14 -6.03 -13.29
CA GLN A 403 -5.93 -4.65 -13.75
C GLN A 403 -6.55 -3.65 -12.77
N ARG A 404 -7.74 -3.92 -12.23
CA ARG A 404 -8.35 -3.07 -11.20
C ARG A 404 -7.55 -3.11 -9.90
N TRP A 405 -7.04 -4.28 -9.49
CA TRP A 405 -6.22 -4.41 -8.28
C TRP A 405 -4.93 -3.61 -8.38
N VAL A 406 -4.23 -3.69 -9.52
CA VAL A 406 -3.03 -2.88 -9.78
C VAL A 406 -3.34 -1.39 -9.68
N ARG A 407 -4.41 -0.91 -10.34
CA ARG A 407 -4.79 0.51 -10.29
C ARG A 407 -5.22 0.97 -8.91
N GLY A 408 -5.91 0.11 -8.16
CA GLY A 408 -6.24 0.33 -6.75
C GLY A 408 -4.98 0.44 -5.89
N ALA A 409 -3.97 -0.38 -6.15
CA ALA A 409 -2.67 -0.33 -5.47
C ALA A 409 -1.89 0.95 -5.79
N GLU A 410 -1.77 1.31 -7.07
CA GLU A 410 -1.14 2.58 -7.51
C GLU A 410 -1.86 3.79 -6.90
N TYR A 411 -3.18 3.81 -6.95
CA TYR A 411 -3.98 4.87 -6.34
C TYR A 411 -3.75 4.98 -4.82
N SER A 412 -3.68 3.85 -4.12
CA SER A 412 -3.45 3.81 -2.67
C SER A 412 -2.10 4.42 -2.30
N LEU A 413 -1.03 4.07 -3.02
CA LEU A 413 0.30 4.66 -2.81
C LEU A 413 0.33 6.15 -3.16
N TYR A 414 -0.23 6.54 -4.31
CA TYR A 414 -0.20 7.94 -4.76
C TYR A 414 -1.02 8.84 -3.85
N SER A 415 -2.17 8.37 -3.36
CA SER A 415 -3.02 9.14 -2.44
C SER A 415 -2.44 9.26 -1.03
N ALA A 416 -1.54 8.35 -0.63
CA ALA A 416 -0.89 8.36 0.68
C ALA A 416 0.41 9.16 0.72
N THR A 417 0.89 9.69 -0.41
CA THR A 417 2.20 10.35 -0.51
C THR A 417 2.14 11.71 -1.15
N ASN A 418 3.06 12.59 -0.73
CA ASN A 418 3.28 13.91 -1.30
C ASN A 418 4.78 14.19 -1.42
N PRO A 419 5.28 14.75 -2.53
CA PRO A 419 6.70 15.01 -2.72
C PRO A 419 7.25 16.14 -1.85
N GLU A 420 6.37 16.97 -1.26
CA GLU A 420 6.75 18.12 -0.42
C GLU A 420 6.79 17.79 1.07
N GLN A 421 6.43 16.52 1.43
CA GLN A 421 6.36 16.08 2.82
C GLN A 421 7.49 15.13 3.21
N ASP A 422 7.79 15.10 4.50
CA ASP A 422 8.80 14.26 5.11
C ASP A 422 8.24 13.42 6.28
N ASP A 423 6.96 13.01 6.17
CA ASP A 423 6.27 12.28 7.25
C ASP A 423 6.15 10.77 7.04
N SER A 424 6.61 10.24 5.90
CA SER A 424 6.50 8.82 5.53
C SER A 424 5.05 8.32 5.47
N ILE A 425 4.83 7.01 5.40
CA ILE A 425 3.51 6.39 5.23
C ILE A 425 3.30 5.32 6.29
N SER A 426 2.18 5.37 7.02
CA SER A 426 1.75 4.27 7.89
C SER A 426 1.16 3.11 7.06
N PRO A 427 0.99 1.90 7.63
CA PRO A 427 0.43 0.75 6.91
C PRO A 427 -0.93 1.01 6.25
N THR A 428 -1.72 1.96 6.76
CA THR A 428 -3.02 2.35 6.20
C THR A 428 -3.04 3.77 5.59
N GLY A 429 -1.88 4.40 5.47
CA GLY A 429 -1.79 5.79 5.02
C GLY A 429 -2.60 6.72 5.92
N LEU A 430 -3.42 7.57 5.30
CA LEU A 430 -4.35 8.49 5.98
C LEU A 430 -5.82 8.03 5.88
N SER A 431 -6.05 6.74 5.58
CA SER A 431 -7.41 6.21 5.40
C SER A 431 -8.07 5.80 6.71
N SER A 432 -7.31 5.63 7.77
CA SER A 432 -7.79 5.31 9.13
C SER A 432 -6.67 5.55 10.15
N ASP A 433 -7.00 5.46 11.44
CA ASP A 433 -6.00 5.46 12.52
C ASP A 433 -5.60 4.05 12.97
N ASN A 434 -5.77 3.04 12.10
CA ASN A 434 -5.22 1.71 12.32
C ASN A 434 -3.71 1.79 12.55
N TYR A 435 -3.17 0.89 13.37
CA TYR A 435 -1.77 0.92 13.82
C TYR A 435 -1.37 2.25 14.48
N ALA A 436 -2.35 2.97 15.05
CA ALA A 436 -2.18 4.32 15.59
C ALA A 436 -1.62 5.33 14.55
N GLY A 437 -1.69 5.02 13.26
CA GLY A 437 -1.07 5.81 12.20
C GLY A 437 0.46 5.82 12.24
N LEU A 438 1.10 4.85 12.93
CA LEU A 438 2.54 4.80 13.11
C LEU A 438 3.28 4.34 11.85
N ILE A 439 4.54 4.73 11.76
CA ILE A 439 5.44 4.35 10.67
C ILE A 439 6.21 3.10 11.10
N PHE A 440 6.18 2.08 10.25
CA PHE A 440 6.86 0.80 10.39
C PHE A 440 7.90 0.59 9.29
N TRP A 441 8.55 -0.57 9.26
CA TRP A 441 9.41 -1.04 8.17
C TRP A 441 8.65 -1.25 6.85
N ASP A 442 7.33 -1.35 6.93
CA ASP A 442 6.40 -1.43 5.81
C ASP A 442 6.66 -0.33 4.76
N ALA A 443 6.91 0.90 5.25
CA ALA A 443 7.21 2.02 4.38
C ALA A 443 8.52 1.81 3.61
N ASP A 444 9.54 1.25 4.25
CA ASP A 444 10.89 1.11 3.69
C ASP A 444 11.03 -0.08 2.73
N LEU A 445 10.34 -1.23 2.99
CA LEU A 445 10.49 -2.45 2.20
C LEU A 445 9.31 -2.80 1.29
N TRP A 446 8.07 -2.42 1.66
CA TRP A 446 6.90 -2.74 0.85
C TRP A 446 6.42 -1.58 -0.02
N MET A 447 6.33 -0.36 0.54
CA MET A 447 5.79 0.78 -0.20
C MET A 447 6.85 1.49 -1.05
N PHE A 448 8.04 1.64 -0.50
CA PHE A 448 9.13 2.42 -1.08
C PHE A 448 9.63 1.92 -2.44
N PRO A 449 9.91 0.61 -2.68
CA PRO A 449 10.50 0.17 -3.94
C PRO A 449 9.62 0.50 -5.15
N ALA A 450 8.33 0.16 -5.10
CA ALA A 450 7.39 0.47 -6.20
C ALA A 450 7.26 1.98 -6.45
N LEU A 451 7.19 2.79 -5.38
CA LEU A 451 7.20 4.26 -5.50
C LEU A 451 8.51 4.76 -6.09
N LEU A 452 9.64 4.20 -5.68
CA LEU A 452 10.96 4.60 -6.18
C LEU A 452 11.07 4.42 -7.70
N GLU A 453 10.52 3.36 -8.21
CA GLU A 453 10.59 2.99 -9.63
C GLU A 453 9.58 3.74 -10.48
N LEU A 454 8.34 3.90 -10.00
CA LEU A 454 7.26 4.51 -10.75
C LEU A 454 7.14 6.03 -10.52
N ALA A 455 7.44 6.51 -9.30
CA ALA A 455 7.27 7.90 -8.89
C ALA A 455 8.34 8.34 -7.86
N PRO A 456 9.64 8.39 -8.21
CA PRO A 456 10.73 8.60 -7.27
C PRO A 456 10.63 9.90 -6.45
N ARG A 457 9.92 10.90 -6.94
CA ARG A 457 9.65 12.12 -6.18
C ARG A 457 8.76 11.85 -4.96
N LEU A 458 7.82 10.92 -5.07
CA LEU A 458 6.97 10.51 -3.95
C LEU A 458 7.74 9.64 -2.95
N ALA A 459 8.56 8.69 -3.44
CA ALA A 459 9.40 7.84 -2.60
C ALA A 459 10.33 8.64 -1.68
N ARG A 460 10.69 9.86 -2.09
CA ARG A 460 11.59 10.73 -1.33
C ARG A 460 11.06 11.04 0.08
N SER A 461 9.75 11.18 0.27
CA SER A 461 9.15 11.47 1.58
C SER A 461 9.53 10.44 2.64
N ILE A 462 9.67 9.17 2.25
CA ILE A 462 10.02 8.07 3.16
C ILE A 462 11.45 8.21 3.66
N VAL A 463 12.41 8.44 2.78
CA VAL A 463 13.83 8.57 3.17
C VAL A 463 14.13 9.93 3.84
N GLU A 464 13.40 11.00 3.50
CA GLU A 464 13.50 12.29 4.22
C GLU A 464 12.97 12.17 5.64
N TYR A 465 11.91 11.39 5.90
CA TYR A 465 11.44 11.08 7.25
C TYR A 465 12.54 10.42 8.10
N ARG A 466 13.27 9.46 7.53
CA ARG A 466 14.38 8.81 8.24
C ARG A 466 15.53 9.79 8.53
N TYR A 467 15.74 10.78 7.67
CA TYR A 467 16.70 11.85 7.94
C TYR A 467 16.17 12.86 8.99
N LYS A 468 14.90 13.25 8.92
CA LYS A 468 14.22 14.11 9.89
C LYS A 468 14.33 13.54 11.31
N THR A 469 14.14 12.23 11.46
CA THR A 469 14.15 11.54 12.77
C THR A 469 15.56 11.08 13.20
N LEU A 470 16.61 11.25 12.38
CA LEU A 470 17.99 10.86 12.71
C LEU A 470 18.52 11.48 14.03
N PRO A 471 18.28 12.75 14.37
CA PRO A 471 18.74 13.29 15.66
C PRO A 471 18.17 12.51 16.86
N THR A 472 16.89 12.15 16.80
CA THR A 472 16.24 11.35 17.83
C THR A 472 16.73 9.90 17.83
N ALA A 473 16.97 9.33 16.66
CA ALA A 473 17.54 7.97 16.54
C ALA A 473 18.95 7.89 17.17
N ARG A 474 19.76 8.95 17.08
CA ARG A 474 21.05 9.05 17.80
C ARG A 474 20.85 9.08 19.31
N GLU A 475 19.87 9.84 19.79
CA GLU A 475 19.54 9.91 21.21
C GLU A 475 19.02 8.56 21.71
N ASN A 476 18.17 7.87 20.92
CA ASN A 476 17.73 6.51 21.24
C ASN A 476 18.92 5.55 21.42
N ALA A 477 19.86 5.54 20.47
CA ALA A 477 21.06 4.70 20.54
C ALA A 477 21.89 5.03 21.79
N ARG A 478 22.14 6.31 22.05
CA ARG A 478 22.87 6.78 23.22
C ARG A 478 22.22 6.33 24.54
N ARG A 479 20.88 6.43 24.65
CA ARG A 479 20.12 5.99 25.84
C ARG A 479 20.16 4.47 26.02
N LEU A 480 20.30 3.72 24.93
CA LEU A 480 20.50 2.25 24.94
C LEU A 480 21.97 1.86 25.18
N GLY A 481 22.91 2.81 25.22
CA GLY A 481 24.34 2.57 25.43
C GLY A 481 25.11 2.24 24.17
N TYR A 482 24.57 2.57 22.99
CA TYR A 482 25.24 2.36 21.69
C TYR A 482 25.64 3.70 21.05
N PRO A 483 26.72 3.73 20.25
CA PRO A 483 26.98 4.81 19.31
C PRO A 483 26.04 4.72 18.09
N GLY A 484 26.08 5.74 17.25
CA GLY A 484 25.33 5.75 15.99
C GLY A 484 23.86 6.06 16.18
N ALA A 485 22.97 5.39 15.45
CA ALA A 485 21.53 5.65 15.45
C ALA A 485 20.71 4.37 15.64
N PHE A 486 19.64 4.46 16.44
CA PHE A 486 18.64 3.42 16.63
C PHE A 486 17.25 3.96 16.34
N TYR A 487 16.65 3.55 15.23
CA TYR A 487 15.27 3.84 14.86
C TYR A 487 14.36 2.82 15.54
N PRO A 488 13.27 3.25 16.20
CA PRO A 488 12.36 2.32 16.88
C PRO A 488 11.50 1.56 15.89
N TRP A 489 11.10 0.34 16.28
CA TRP A 489 10.23 -0.54 15.48
C TRP A 489 9.00 0.17 14.92
N THR A 490 8.31 0.94 15.76
CA THR A 490 7.25 1.84 15.32
C THR A 490 7.60 3.26 15.71
N SER A 491 7.27 4.22 14.88
CA SER A 491 7.58 5.62 15.09
C SER A 491 6.44 6.55 14.66
N ALA A 492 6.44 7.75 15.21
CA ALA A 492 5.51 8.83 14.90
C ALA A 492 6.27 10.08 14.44
N ALA A 493 5.81 11.27 14.77
CA ALA A 493 6.42 12.52 14.34
C ALA A 493 7.90 12.68 14.73
N THR A 494 8.32 12.13 15.88
CA THR A 494 9.65 12.36 16.44
C THR A 494 10.61 11.20 16.31
N GLY A 495 10.12 9.97 16.21
CA GLY A 495 10.93 8.76 16.24
C GLY A 495 11.54 8.43 17.60
N ASP A 496 10.96 8.96 18.72
CA ASP A 496 11.42 8.64 20.07
C ASP A 496 10.98 7.25 20.48
N LEU A 497 11.92 6.40 20.88
CA LEU A 497 11.67 5.02 21.26
C LEU A 497 10.64 4.86 22.36
N TRP A 498 10.63 5.74 23.35
CA TRP A 498 9.79 5.60 24.54
C TRP A 498 8.41 6.23 24.42
N THR A 499 8.25 7.18 23.52
CA THR A 499 6.95 7.84 23.30
C THR A 499 6.22 7.33 22.08
N ASP A 500 6.94 6.88 21.04
CA ASP A 500 6.34 6.53 19.76
C ASP A 500 6.23 5.00 19.56
N CYS A 501 7.11 4.19 20.17
CA CYS A 501 7.06 2.75 19.98
C CYS A 501 6.02 2.06 20.85
N HIS A 502 5.17 1.22 20.26
CA HIS A 502 4.03 0.59 20.91
C HIS A 502 4.26 -0.86 21.36
N SER A 503 5.12 -1.62 20.70
CA SER A 503 5.29 -3.06 20.95
C SER A 503 6.37 -3.36 21.99
N TRP A 504 6.01 -3.34 23.29
CA TRP A 504 6.91 -3.59 24.40
C TRP A 504 6.72 -4.97 25.06
N SER A 505 5.65 -5.68 24.73
CA SER A 505 5.40 -7.03 25.18
C SER A 505 4.65 -7.81 24.09
N PRO A 506 5.34 -8.63 23.29
CA PRO A 506 6.80 -8.87 23.26
C PRO A 506 7.62 -7.59 23.07
N PRO A 507 8.91 -7.55 23.45
CA PRO A 507 9.69 -6.31 23.43
C PRO A 507 10.22 -5.95 22.02
N HIS A 508 9.36 -5.96 21.00
CA HIS A 508 9.71 -5.68 19.60
C HIS A 508 10.37 -4.31 19.43
N CYS A 509 9.99 -3.33 20.27
CA CYS A 509 10.63 -2.01 20.30
C CYS A 509 12.15 -2.09 20.52
N LEU A 510 12.65 -3.14 21.16
CA LEU A 510 14.07 -3.34 21.46
C LEU A 510 14.70 -4.46 20.62
N THR A 511 13.91 -5.39 20.12
CA THR A 511 14.42 -6.62 19.50
C THR A 511 14.28 -6.66 17.98
N GLN A 512 13.34 -5.89 17.38
CA GLN A 512 13.19 -5.72 15.93
C GLN A 512 14.27 -4.78 15.38
N VAL A 513 15.53 -5.20 15.51
CA VAL A 513 16.68 -4.34 15.13
C VAL A 513 16.97 -4.35 13.65
N HIS A 514 16.42 -5.30 12.87
CA HIS A 514 16.58 -5.37 11.43
C HIS A 514 16.12 -4.08 10.72
N LEU A 515 15.14 -3.34 11.30
CA LEU A 515 14.69 -2.04 10.78
C LEU A 515 15.85 -1.09 10.46
N GLN A 516 16.95 -1.12 11.22
CA GLN A 516 18.14 -0.30 10.91
C GLN A 516 18.67 -0.62 9.52
N GLY A 517 18.68 -1.91 9.19
CA GLY A 517 19.14 -2.40 7.89
C GLY A 517 18.14 -2.10 6.77
N ASP A 518 16.85 -2.21 7.05
CA ASP A 518 15.77 -1.92 6.10
C ASP A 518 15.83 -0.45 5.65
N ILE A 519 16.05 0.46 6.60
CA ILE A 519 16.27 1.88 6.34
C ILE A 519 17.55 2.10 5.50
N ALA A 520 18.64 1.43 5.85
CA ALA A 520 19.89 1.55 5.10
C ALA A 520 19.71 1.08 3.65
N LEU A 521 18.97 -0.01 3.43
CA LEU A 521 18.65 -0.53 2.10
C LEU A 521 17.82 0.48 1.30
N ALA A 522 16.73 1.01 1.86
CA ALA A 522 15.89 2.00 1.18
C ALA A 522 16.67 3.26 0.82
N VAL A 523 17.46 3.80 1.74
CA VAL A 523 18.31 4.98 1.53
C VAL A 523 19.34 4.73 0.42
N TRP A 524 19.93 3.53 0.38
CA TRP A 524 20.88 3.14 -0.66
C TRP A 524 20.21 2.96 -2.02
N GLN A 525 19.03 2.32 -2.06
CA GLN A 525 18.24 2.15 -3.29
C GLN A 525 17.83 3.49 -3.89
N TYR A 526 17.48 4.49 -3.06
CA TYR A 526 17.20 5.84 -3.57
C TYR A 526 18.41 6.44 -4.31
N TYR A 527 19.61 6.28 -3.76
CA TYR A 527 20.84 6.68 -4.46
C TYR A 527 21.05 5.89 -5.76
N LEU A 528 20.82 4.57 -5.76
CA LEU A 528 20.94 3.75 -6.98
C LEU A 528 19.99 4.21 -8.07
N ALA A 529 18.74 4.51 -7.72
CA ALA A 529 17.71 4.95 -8.67
C ALA A 529 17.97 6.36 -9.22
N THR A 530 18.41 7.29 -8.36
CA THR A 530 18.54 8.70 -8.75
C THR A 530 19.94 9.08 -9.22
N GLY A 531 20.98 8.47 -8.66
CA GLY A 531 22.37 8.88 -8.85
C GLY A 531 22.69 10.24 -8.24
N ASP A 532 21.84 10.75 -7.35
CA ASP A 532 21.97 12.07 -6.75
C ASP A 532 23.09 12.09 -5.69
N MET A 533 24.22 12.65 -6.06
CA MET A 533 25.41 12.77 -5.18
C MET A 533 25.20 13.77 -4.04
N GLU A 534 24.31 14.75 -4.21
CA GLU A 534 24.01 15.69 -3.14
C GLU A 534 23.10 15.04 -2.08
N TYR A 535 22.11 14.25 -2.52
CA TYR A 535 21.35 13.40 -1.62
C TYR A 535 22.27 12.41 -0.89
N LEU A 536 23.18 11.73 -1.62
CA LEU A 536 24.13 10.79 -1.01
C LEU A 536 24.94 11.48 0.10
N ARG A 537 25.42 12.69 -0.15
CA ARG A 537 26.25 13.43 0.81
C ARG A 537 25.45 13.96 2.01
N ARG A 538 24.29 14.56 1.76
CA ARG A 538 23.56 15.32 2.78
C ARG A 538 22.50 14.53 3.52
N ARG A 539 22.01 13.45 2.92
CA ARG A 539 20.92 12.64 3.49
C ARG A 539 21.36 11.22 3.77
N ALA A 540 21.81 10.52 2.73
CA ALA A 540 22.13 9.10 2.84
C ALA A 540 23.35 8.84 3.74
N TRP A 541 24.45 9.55 3.55
CA TRP A 541 25.67 9.33 4.33
C TRP A 541 25.47 9.51 5.84
N PRO A 542 24.83 10.59 6.35
CA PRO A 542 24.53 10.71 7.78
C PRO A 542 23.72 9.54 8.33
N ILE A 543 22.75 9.00 7.58
CA ILE A 543 21.95 7.84 8.00
C ILE A 543 22.84 6.59 7.99
N LEU A 544 23.46 6.27 6.85
CA LEU A 544 24.24 5.05 6.64
C LEU A 544 25.42 4.95 7.62
N SER A 545 26.16 6.05 7.85
CA SER A 545 27.28 6.05 8.77
C SER A 545 26.86 5.78 10.21
N ASN A 546 25.76 6.40 10.66
CA ASN A 546 25.27 6.19 12.02
C ASN A 546 24.66 4.80 12.23
N ILE A 547 23.99 4.23 11.22
CA ILE A 547 23.53 2.84 11.26
C ILE A 547 24.73 1.89 11.30
N ALA A 548 25.78 2.14 10.53
CA ALA A 548 27.00 1.33 10.55
C ALA A 548 27.73 1.40 11.91
N GLU A 549 27.79 2.57 12.54
CA GLU A 549 28.31 2.72 13.90
C GLU A 549 27.50 1.91 14.92
N PHE A 550 26.17 1.95 14.83
CA PHE A 550 25.31 1.13 15.68
C PHE A 550 25.59 -0.36 15.48
N TRP A 551 25.61 -0.86 14.24
CA TRP A 551 25.87 -2.28 13.96
C TRP A 551 27.23 -2.72 14.45
N SER A 552 28.28 -1.90 14.27
CA SER A 552 29.64 -2.21 14.73
C SER A 552 29.72 -2.42 16.24
N ALA A 553 28.91 -1.67 17.01
CA ALA A 553 28.86 -1.80 18.46
C ALA A 553 27.86 -2.87 18.94
N ARG A 554 26.87 -3.25 18.09
CA ARG A 554 25.80 -4.21 18.46
C ARG A 554 26.24 -5.66 18.29
N VAL A 555 27.22 -5.94 17.46
CA VAL A 555 27.72 -7.30 17.24
C VAL A 555 28.56 -7.80 18.42
N THR A 556 28.53 -9.11 18.64
CA THR A 556 29.33 -9.80 19.65
C THR A 556 30.38 -10.66 18.95
N PRO A 557 31.69 -10.46 19.20
CA PRO A 557 32.73 -11.32 18.62
C PRO A 557 32.66 -12.72 19.21
N GLY A 558 32.78 -13.73 18.35
CA GLY A 558 32.88 -15.13 18.72
C GLY A 558 34.31 -15.62 18.87
N PRO A 559 34.55 -16.76 19.53
CA PRO A 559 35.88 -17.33 19.69
C PRO A 559 36.53 -17.80 18.39
N ASP A 560 35.75 -18.01 17.36
CA ASP A 560 36.15 -18.39 15.99
C ASP A 560 36.49 -17.18 15.10
N GLY A 561 36.44 -15.97 15.67
CA GLY A 561 36.65 -14.71 14.94
C GLY A 561 35.42 -14.30 14.10
N GLY A 562 34.29 -15.00 14.16
CA GLY A 562 33.01 -14.57 13.61
C GLY A 562 32.32 -13.56 14.51
N TYR A 563 31.21 -13.00 14.04
CA TYR A 563 30.37 -12.07 14.78
C TYR A 563 28.94 -12.57 14.85
N SER A 564 28.26 -12.36 15.98
CA SER A 564 26.87 -12.70 16.25
C SER A 564 26.08 -11.47 16.63
N ILE A 565 24.78 -11.45 16.30
CA ILE A 565 23.80 -10.50 16.84
C ILE A 565 22.80 -11.30 17.69
N ARG A 566 22.73 -10.99 18.99
CA ARG A 566 21.98 -11.80 19.95
C ARG A 566 20.73 -11.12 20.45
N GLY A 567 19.75 -11.92 20.90
CA GLY A 567 18.53 -11.45 21.55
C GLY A 567 17.68 -10.55 20.63
N VAL A 568 17.44 -10.97 19.41
CA VAL A 568 16.69 -10.24 18.39
C VAL A 568 15.35 -10.92 18.09
N ALA A 569 14.44 -10.18 17.48
CA ALA A 569 13.36 -10.70 16.69
C ALA A 569 13.68 -10.44 15.22
N GLY A 570 13.45 -11.44 14.36
CA GLY A 570 13.50 -11.24 12.91
C GLY A 570 12.23 -10.58 12.39
N PRO A 571 12.10 -10.42 11.07
CA PRO A 571 10.85 -10.01 10.44
C PRO A 571 9.64 -10.87 10.86
N ASP A 572 9.85 -12.18 11.07
CA ASP A 572 8.84 -13.07 11.65
C ASP A 572 8.66 -12.77 13.15
N GLU A 573 7.53 -12.15 13.49
CA GLU A 573 7.21 -11.73 14.85
C GLU A 573 6.84 -12.89 15.80
N TYR A 574 6.70 -14.13 15.30
CA TYR A 574 6.48 -15.30 16.16
C TYR A 574 7.74 -15.69 16.93
N SER A 575 8.91 -15.24 16.45
CA SER A 575 10.20 -15.54 17.07
C SER A 575 10.81 -14.27 17.66
N ASN A 576 11.10 -14.28 18.97
CA ASN A 576 11.68 -13.15 19.68
C ASN A 576 12.70 -13.60 20.72
N GLY A 577 13.76 -12.83 20.93
CA GLY A 577 14.86 -13.16 21.84
C GLY A 577 15.78 -14.25 21.29
N VAL A 578 15.82 -14.44 19.97
CA VAL A 578 16.67 -15.42 19.29
C VAL A 578 18.05 -14.86 18.97
N ASP A 579 19.02 -15.74 18.71
CA ASP A 579 20.37 -15.36 18.32
C ASP A 579 20.56 -15.59 16.81
N ASP A 580 21.33 -14.70 16.20
CA ASP A 580 21.74 -14.80 14.79
C ASP A 580 20.56 -14.97 13.82
N GLY A 581 19.56 -14.06 13.91
CA GLY A 581 18.49 -13.98 12.91
C GLY A 581 19.09 -13.77 11.51
N VAL A 582 18.77 -14.69 10.57
CA VAL A 582 19.44 -14.74 9.27
C VAL A 582 19.27 -13.46 8.48
N TYR A 583 18.03 -12.93 8.40
CA TYR A 583 17.79 -11.66 7.73
C TYR A 583 18.43 -10.49 8.47
N THR A 584 18.28 -10.44 9.80
CA THR A 584 18.90 -9.39 10.64
C THR A 584 20.39 -9.31 10.42
N ASN A 585 21.09 -10.45 10.43
CA ASN A 585 22.54 -10.48 10.24
C ASN A 585 22.94 -10.11 8.80
N ALA A 586 22.20 -10.59 7.81
CA ALA A 586 22.48 -10.27 6.41
C ALA A 586 22.26 -8.79 6.08
N VAL A 587 21.14 -8.20 6.54
CA VAL A 587 20.86 -6.77 6.30
C VAL A 587 21.81 -5.87 7.07
N ALA A 588 22.29 -6.29 8.25
CA ALA A 588 23.34 -5.59 8.99
C ALA A 588 24.68 -5.62 8.19
N ALA A 589 25.03 -6.77 7.62
CA ALA A 589 26.22 -6.89 6.78
C ALA A 589 26.14 -5.99 5.54
N GLU A 590 25.00 -5.96 4.85
CA GLU A 590 24.78 -5.08 3.70
C GLU A 590 24.80 -3.60 4.11
N SER A 591 24.24 -3.22 5.26
CA SER A 591 24.29 -1.84 5.76
C SER A 591 25.72 -1.34 5.93
N LEU A 592 26.60 -2.19 6.49
CA LEU A 592 28.02 -1.89 6.64
C LEU A 592 28.73 -1.74 5.27
N ARG A 593 28.33 -2.55 4.28
CA ARG A 593 28.85 -2.44 2.91
C ARG A 593 28.35 -1.18 2.22
N PHE A 594 27.06 -0.82 2.37
CA PHE A 594 26.51 0.42 1.82
C PHE A 594 27.19 1.64 2.40
N ALA A 595 27.39 1.69 3.72
CA ALA A 595 28.10 2.79 4.38
C ALA A 595 29.57 2.89 3.89
N THR A 596 30.26 1.75 3.76
CA THR A 596 31.63 1.72 3.21
C THR A 596 31.66 2.23 1.77
N ARG A 597 30.70 1.80 0.95
CA ARG A 597 30.62 2.23 -0.46
C ARG A 597 30.27 3.71 -0.59
N ALA A 598 29.34 4.20 0.22
CA ALA A 598 29.01 5.62 0.28
C ALA A 598 30.22 6.48 0.66
N ALA A 599 30.99 6.06 1.66
CA ALA A 599 32.24 6.73 2.05
C ALA A 599 33.23 6.81 0.87
N GLN A 600 33.47 5.69 0.16
CA GLN A 600 34.33 5.65 -1.02
C GLN A 600 33.89 6.66 -2.09
N LEU A 601 32.59 6.69 -2.42
CA LEU A 601 32.03 7.59 -3.41
C LEU A 601 32.15 9.06 -3.02
N LEU A 602 32.13 9.36 -1.72
CA LEU A 602 32.22 10.72 -1.17
C LEU A 602 33.66 11.14 -0.84
N GLY A 603 34.64 10.22 -0.93
CA GLY A 603 35.98 10.46 -0.46
C GLY A 603 36.08 10.62 1.06
N ALA A 604 35.12 10.06 1.81
CA ALA A 604 35.11 10.06 3.26
C ALA A 604 35.84 8.84 3.84
N ALA A 605 36.28 8.93 5.09
CA ALA A 605 36.87 7.78 5.78
C ALA A 605 35.78 6.83 6.28
N ALA A 606 35.97 5.53 6.11
CA ALA A 606 35.18 4.48 6.73
C ALA A 606 36.09 3.59 7.58
N PRO A 607 35.65 3.21 8.81
CA PRO A 607 36.40 2.28 9.64
C PRO A 607 36.56 0.93 8.93
N PRO A 608 37.78 0.36 8.83
CA PRO A 608 38.00 -0.91 8.13
C PRO A 608 37.32 -2.11 8.82
N GLU A 609 36.97 -1.96 10.08
CA GLU A 609 36.21 -2.94 10.83
C GLU A 609 34.82 -3.18 10.25
N TRP A 610 34.17 -2.21 9.61
CA TRP A 610 32.88 -2.39 8.97
C TRP A 610 32.90 -3.51 7.94
N VAL A 611 33.91 -3.53 7.09
CA VAL A 611 34.09 -4.61 6.10
C VAL A 611 34.42 -5.93 6.78
N THR A 612 35.24 -5.91 7.85
CA THR A 612 35.61 -7.11 8.60
C THR A 612 34.38 -7.75 9.25
N ILE A 613 33.52 -6.95 9.91
CA ILE A 613 32.29 -7.40 10.53
C ILE A 613 31.33 -7.93 9.45
N ALA A 614 31.07 -7.16 8.38
CA ALA A 614 30.18 -7.54 7.30
C ALA A 614 30.52 -8.90 6.67
N ASN A 615 31.82 -9.22 6.57
CA ASN A 615 32.27 -10.48 5.96
C ASN A 615 32.31 -11.65 6.95
N ARG A 616 32.13 -11.42 8.25
CA ARG A 616 32.25 -12.44 9.31
C ARG A 616 31.00 -12.55 10.18
N LEU A 617 29.93 -11.80 9.91
CA LEU A 617 28.65 -12.03 10.54
C LEU A 617 28.16 -13.44 10.21
N ARG A 618 27.65 -14.12 11.22
CA ARG A 618 27.07 -15.46 11.08
C ARG A 618 25.76 -15.38 10.33
N ILE A 619 25.67 -16.16 9.26
CA ILE A 619 24.46 -16.30 8.46
C ILE A 619 24.04 -17.75 8.57
N PRO A 620 23.04 -18.09 9.41
CA PRO A 620 22.61 -19.45 9.65
C PRO A 620 22.23 -20.19 8.35
N PHE A 621 22.85 -21.36 8.13
CA PHE A 621 22.67 -22.17 6.93
C PHE A 621 22.71 -23.67 7.25
N ASP A 622 21.69 -24.41 6.83
CA ASP A 622 21.68 -25.87 6.88
C ASP A 622 22.30 -26.44 5.60
N ALA A 623 23.54 -26.94 5.69
CA ALA A 623 24.25 -27.50 4.56
C ALA A 623 23.64 -28.83 4.06
N ARG A 624 22.89 -29.57 4.88
CA ARG A 624 22.23 -30.82 4.50
C ARG A 624 20.93 -30.54 3.74
N ALA A 625 20.08 -29.66 4.28
CA ALA A 625 18.84 -29.22 3.63
C ALA A 625 19.13 -28.25 2.49
N ARG A 626 20.29 -27.57 2.48
CA ARG A 626 20.69 -26.52 1.55
C ARG A 626 19.72 -25.33 1.57
N ILE A 627 19.39 -24.85 2.77
CA ILE A 627 18.50 -23.73 3.03
C ILE A 627 19.17 -22.75 4.01
N PHE A 628 18.82 -21.47 3.90
CA PHE A 628 19.04 -20.54 4.98
C PHE A 628 18.07 -20.82 6.12
N VAL A 629 18.56 -20.78 7.35
CA VAL A 629 17.82 -21.09 8.57
C VAL A 629 17.48 -19.79 9.27
N GLN A 630 16.24 -19.61 9.64
CA GLN A 630 15.72 -18.32 10.14
C GLN A 630 16.56 -17.70 11.28
N TYR A 631 17.02 -18.52 12.23
CA TYR A 631 17.92 -18.14 13.32
C TYR A 631 18.70 -19.36 13.84
N ASP A 632 19.71 -19.13 14.66
CA ASP A 632 20.49 -20.24 15.26
C ASP A 632 19.57 -21.12 16.14
N GLY A 633 19.52 -22.41 15.80
CA GLY A 633 18.66 -23.40 16.49
C GLY A 633 17.20 -23.45 16.02
N TYR A 634 16.82 -22.77 14.92
CA TYR A 634 15.47 -22.90 14.36
C TYR A 634 15.14 -24.34 13.96
N ALA A 635 14.02 -24.86 14.46
CA ALA A 635 13.62 -26.25 14.30
C ALA A 635 12.44 -26.48 13.34
N GLY A 636 12.06 -25.49 12.53
CA GLY A 636 11.00 -25.62 11.52
C GLY A 636 9.60 -25.26 11.99
N SER A 637 9.47 -24.37 12.98
CA SER A 637 8.20 -23.80 13.40
C SER A 637 7.54 -23.00 12.28
N ARG A 638 6.23 -22.75 12.39
CA ARG A 638 5.53 -21.79 11.52
C ARG A 638 6.07 -20.39 11.73
N ILE A 639 6.07 -19.63 10.66
CA ILE A 639 6.40 -18.21 10.64
C ILE A 639 5.14 -17.39 10.36
N LYS A 640 5.05 -16.21 10.97
CA LYS A 640 3.94 -15.27 10.73
C LYS A 640 4.02 -14.69 9.31
N GLN A 641 5.22 -14.32 8.90
CA GLN A 641 5.49 -13.57 7.65
C GLN A 641 6.91 -13.82 7.13
N ALA A 642 7.21 -13.29 5.93
CA ALA A 642 8.51 -13.40 5.27
C ALA A 642 9.66 -13.01 6.19
N ASP A 643 10.70 -13.84 6.23
CA ASP A 643 11.95 -13.65 6.97
C ASP A 643 13.14 -14.08 6.12
N ALA A 644 13.56 -15.35 6.16
CA ALA A 644 14.72 -15.86 5.42
C ALA A 644 14.62 -15.67 3.89
N VAL A 645 13.42 -15.61 3.33
CA VAL A 645 13.17 -15.35 1.90
C VAL A 645 13.56 -13.92 1.51
N LEU A 646 13.51 -12.96 2.45
CA LEU A 646 13.97 -11.59 2.24
C LEU A 646 15.47 -11.47 1.92
N LEU A 647 16.24 -12.50 2.14
CA LEU A 647 17.63 -12.60 1.69
C LEU A 647 17.73 -12.50 0.17
N GLN A 648 16.81 -13.15 -0.56
CA GLN A 648 16.81 -13.12 -2.01
C GLN A 648 16.23 -11.80 -2.51
N TYR A 649 15.04 -11.44 -2.08
CA TYR A 649 14.40 -10.17 -2.38
C TYR A 649 13.81 -9.54 -1.11
N PRO A 650 14.11 -8.26 -0.81
CA PRO A 650 14.81 -7.26 -1.64
C PRO A 650 16.34 -7.20 -1.43
N LEU A 651 16.91 -7.98 -0.50
CA LEU A 651 18.30 -7.81 -0.08
C LEU A 651 19.34 -8.23 -1.16
N GLN A 652 18.96 -9.15 -2.06
CA GLN A 652 19.83 -9.68 -3.11
C GLN A 652 21.13 -10.31 -2.55
N TRP A 653 21.02 -11.01 -1.42
CA TRP A 653 22.12 -11.74 -0.81
C TRP A 653 22.63 -12.84 -1.76
N PRO A 654 23.95 -12.92 -2.00
CA PRO A 654 24.52 -13.91 -2.92
C PRO A 654 24.21 -15.35 -2.48
N MET A 655 23.52 -16.11 -3.32
CA MET A 655 23.27 -17.53 -3.09
C MET A 655 23.11 -18.31 -4.40
N PRO A 656 23.39 -19.62 -4.41
CA PRO A 656 23.07 -20.47 -5.56
C PRO A 656 21.56 -20.57 -5.78
N GLU A 657 21.12 -20.65 -7.05
CA GLU A 657 19.70 -20.76 -7.41
C GLU A 657 18.98 -21.91 -6.70
N GLU A 658 19.62 -23.09 -6.58
CA GLU A 658 19.05 -24.21 -5.86
C GLU A 658 18.81 -23.92 -4.37
N VAL A 659 19.70 -23.14 -3.73
CA VAL A 659 19.52 -22.71 -2.33
C VAL A 659 18.36 -21.74 -2.22
N ALA A 660 18.28 -20.78 -3.15
CA ALA A 660 17.20 -19.81 -3.20
C ALA A 660 15.83 -20.50 -3.31
N ARG A 661 15.68 -21.41 -4.29
CA ARG A 661 14.46 -22.18 -4.51
C ARG A 661 14.09 -23.03 -3.29
N ARG A 662 15.03 -23.80 -2.74
CA ARG A 662 14.77 -24.63 -1.55
C ARG A 662 14.39 -23.80 -0.33
N THR A 663 14.99 -22.63 -0.16
CA THR A 663 14.65 -21.72 0.94
C THR A 663 13.23 -21.20 0.75
N LEU A 664 12.85 -20.77 -0.48
CA LEU A 664 11.50 -20.35 -0.79
C LEU A 664 10.47 -21.44 -0.49
N ASP A 665 10.65 -22.66 -1.05
CA ASP A 665 9.71 -23.78 -0.84
C ASP A 665 9.56 -24.13 0.64
N TYR A 666 10.68 -24.11 1.37
CA TYR A 666 10.68 -24.43 2.79
C TYR A 666 9.86 -23.46 3.63
N TYR A 667 10.01 -22.16 3.40
CA TYR A 667 9.29 -21.13 4.18
C TYR A 667 7.88 -20.86 3.67
N ALA A 668 7.61 -21.02 2.37
CA ALA A 668 6.25 -20.93 1.84
C ALA A 668 5.33 -22.00 2.47
N ASP A 669 5.83 -23.24 2.66
CA ASP A 669 5.11 -24.32 3.38
C ASP A 669 4.84 -24.00 4.86
N ARG A 670 5.67 -23.16 5.47
CA ARG A 670 5.63 -22.85 6.90
C ARG A 670 5.01 -21.50 7.23
N THR A 671 4.70 -20.70 6.22
CA THR A 671 4.01 -19.44 6.42
C THR A 671 2.59 -19.68 6.95
N ASP A 672 2.25 -19.00 8.03
CA ASP A 672 0.92 -19.09 8.62
C ASP A 672 -0.14 -18.67 7.61
N PRO A 673 -1.13 -19.50 7.30
CA PRO A 673 -2.21 -19.15 6.39
C PRO A 673 -3.05 -17.96 6.88
N ASP A 674 -3.00 -17.65 8.17
CA ASP A 674 -3.65 -16.49 8.78
C ASP A 674 -2.70 -15.29 8.95
N GLY A 675 -1.48 -15.38 8.44
CA GLY A 675 -0.50 -14.30 8.43
C GLY A 675 -0.94 -13.09 7.58
N PRO A 676 -0.29 -11.94 7.79
CA PRO A 676 -0.66 -10.68 7.14
C PRO A 676 -0.39 -10.72 5.63
N ALA A 677 -1.07 -9.83 4.93
CA ALA A 677 -0.98 -9.64 3.50
C ALA A 677 0.36 -8.98 3.08
N MET A 678 1.46 -9.69 3.24
CA MET A 678 2.81 -9.17 2.93
C MET A 678 3.66 -10.22 2.22
N THR A 679 3.63 -11.45 2.71
CA THR A 679 4.61 -12.50 2.41
C THR A 679 4.53 -12.98 0.97
N ASP A 680 3.32 -13.23 0.44
CA ASP A 680 3.15 -13.83 -0.88
C ASP A 680 3.63 -12.92 -2.02
N SER A 681 3.72 -11.60 -1.80
CA SER A 681 4.34 -10.68 -2.78
C SER A 681 5.85 -10.92 -2.90
N VAL A 682 6.55 -11.14 -1.80
CA VAL A 682 7.97 -11.53 -1.81
C VAL A 682 8.14 -12.90 -2.47
N HIS A 683 7.30 -13.89 -2.12
CA HIS A 683 7.33 -15.21 -2.73
C HIS A 683 7.16 -15.15 -4.26
N THR A 684 6.30 -14.26 -4.76
CA THR A 684 6.13 -14.04 -6.20
C THR A 684 7.42 -13.54 -6.85
N VAL A 685 8.08 -12.55 -6.24
CA VAL A 685 9.33 -11.99 -6.76
C VAL A 685 10.45 -13.03 -6.73
N ASP A 686 10.58 -13.79 -5.64
CA ASP A 686 11.57 -14.86 -5.48
C ASP A 686 11.36 -15.99 -6.48
N ALA A 687 10.13 -16.47 -6.64
CA ALA A 687 9.79 -17.51 -7.63
C ALA A 687 10.06 -17.05 -9.07
N ALA A 688 9.79 -15.76 -9.37
CA ALA A 688 10.10 -15.18 -10.67
C ALA A 688 11.61 -15.07 -10.92
N GLU A 689 12.38 -14.69 -9.93
CA GLU A 689 13.86 -14.63 -9.98
C GLU A 689 14.44 -16.03 -10.21
N ASN A 690 14.01 -17.02 -9.41
CA ASN A 690 14.45 -18.40 -9.50
C ASN A 690 14.08 -19.07 -10.82
N GLY A 691 13.08 -18.54 -11.55
CA GLY A 691 12.59 -19.15 -12.80
C GLY A 691 12.09 -20.58 -12.58
N GLU A 692 11.43 -20.84 -11.49
CA GLU A 692 10.95 -22.16 -11.10
C GLU A 692 10.13 -22.84 -12.20
N PRO A 693 10.46 -24.08 -12.55
CA PRO A 693 9.65 -24.82 -13.53
C PRO A 693 8.22 -25.00 -13.02
N GLY A 694 7.24 -24.62 -13.83
CA GLY A 694 5.83 -24.74 -13.47
C GLY A 694 5.14 -23.39 -13.36
N CYS A 695 4.09 -23.32 -12.58
CA CYS A 695 3.21 -22.18 -12.46
C CYS A 695 3.23 -21.52 -11.07
N ALA A 696 4.21 -21.81 -10.23
CA ALA A 696 4.34 -21.27 -8.86
C ALA A 696 4.24 -19.74 -8.82
N VAL A 697 4.87 -19.03 -9.77
CA VAL A 697 4.73 -17.56 -9.90
C VAL A 697 3.27 -17.15 -10.06
N SER A 698 2.46 -17.91 -10.83
CA SER A 698 1.02 -17.63 -10.98
C SER A 698 0.27 -17.86 -9.68
N SER A 699 0.60 -18.92 -8.96
CA SER A 699 -0.06 -19.28 -7.69
C SER A 699 0.24 -18.25 -6.61
N TYR A 700 1.48 -17.79 -6.47
CA TYR A 700 1.85 -16.75 -5.52
C TYR A 700 1.23 -15.39 -5.88
N LEU A 701 1.25 -14.99 -7.16
CA LEU A 701 0.67 -13.74 -7.66
C LEU A 701 -0.86 -13.66 -7.40
N ASP A 702 -1.60 -14.76 -7.61
CA ASP A 702 -3.04 -14.79 -7.30
C ASP A 702 -3.29 -14.78 -5.78
N ARG A 703 -2.47 -15.50 -5.05
CA ARG A 703 -2.55 -15.65 -3.61
C ARG A 703 -2.19 -14.36 -2.85
N SER A 704 -1.31 -13.52 -3.40
CA SER A 704 -0.90 -12.26 -2.78
C SER A 704 -2.02 -11.24 -2.76
N ALA A 705 -2.92 -11.22 -3.75
CA ALA A 705 -3.95 -10.19 -3.90
C ALA A 705 -5.38 -10.70 -3.70
N ARG A 706 -5.78 -11.78 -4.40
CA ARG A 706 -7.18 -12.25 -4.47
C ARG A 706 -7.87 -12.42 -3.12
N PRO A 707 -7.27 -12.97 -2.06
CA PRO A 707 -7.94 -13.14 -0.77
C PRO A 707 -8.01 -11.85 0.06
N PHE A 708 -7.27 -10.81 -0.32
CA PHE A 708 -7.12 -9.59 0.45
C PHE A 708 -7.83 -8.37 -0.17
N VAL A 709 -8.12 -8.39 -1.47
CA VAL A 709 -8.77 -7.26 -2.14
C VAL A 709 -10.24 -7.16 -1.74
N ARG A 710 -10.68 -5.95 -1.48
CA ARG A 710 -12.07 -5.58 -1.18
C ARG A 710 -12.62 -4.75 -2.32
N GLU A 711 -13.63 -5.31 -2.98
CA GLU A 711 -14.37 -4.64 -4.04
C GLU A 711 -15.48 -3.76 -3.43
N PRO A 712 -15.95 -2.71 -4.13
CA PRO A 712 -15.67 -2.41 -5.53
C PRO A 712 -14.44 -1.54 -5.76
N PHE A 713 -13.82 -0.94 -4.74
CA PHE A 713 -12.80 0.09 -4.89
C PHE A 713 -11.36 -0.44 -4.95
N GLY A 714 -11.17 -1.75 -5.00
CA GLY A 714 -9.84 -2.37 -5.09
C GLY A 714 -8.96 -2.06 -3.88
N GLN A 715 -9.55 -1.91 -2.69
CA GLN A 715 -8.81 -1.65 -1.46
C GLN A 715 -8.26 -2.97 -0.90
N PHE A 716 -7.03 -2.92 -0.43
CA PHE A 716 -6.41 -4.09 0.20
C PHE A 716 -6.72 -4.13 1.70
N ALA A 717 -6.96 -5.33 2.22
CA ALA A 717 -7.03 -5.61 3.65
C ALA A 717 -5.80 -6.39 4.09
N GLU A 718 -5.42 -6.28 5.34
CA GLU A 718 -4.33 -7.08 5.90
C GLU A 718 -4.71 -8.56 6.06
N ALA A 719 -5.97 -8.82 6.46
CA ALA A 719 -6.47 -10.16 6.72
C ALA A 719 -7.15 -10.79 5.51
N ARG A 720 -7.07 -12.12 5.40
CA ARG A 720 -7.63 -12.91 4.28
C ARG A 720 -9.14 -13.09 4.40
N GLY A 721 -9.82 -13.08 3.28
CA GLY A 721 -11.20 -13.51 3.13
C GLY A 721 -12.15 -12.88 4.16
N GLY A 722 -13.05 -13.65 4.70
CA GLY A 722 -14.05 -13.19 5.68
C GLY A 722 -13.51 -12.83 7.06
N LYS A 723 -12.22 -13.06 7.34
CA LYS A 723 -11.57 -12.60 8.58
C LYS A 723 -11.34 -11.09 8.56
N ALA A 724 -11.17 -10.50 7.39
CA ALA A 724 -11.21 -9.07 7.22
C ALA A 724 -12.60 -8.56 7.58
N GLY A 725 -12.77 -7.83 8.64
CA GLY A 725 -14.06 -7.32 9.11
C GLY A 725 -14.57 -7.98 10.39
N ARG A 726 -13.88 -8.97 10.93
CA ARG A 726 -14.22 -9.50 12.26
C ARG A 726 -13.48 -8.73 13.35
N ALA A 727 -14.18 -8.46 14.44
CA ALA A 727 -13.61 -7.88 15.65
C ALA A 727 -12.78 -8.90 16.44
N ASP A 728 -11.82 -9.55 15.78
CA ASP A 728 -10.90 -10.48 16.42
C ASP A 728 -9.49 -9.88 16.46
N PRO A 729 -9.05 -9.37 17.61
CA PRO A 729 -7.74 -8.75 17.74
C PRO A 729 -6.57 -9.74 17.51
N LEU A 730 -6.83 -11.05 17.52
CA LEU A 730 -5.83 -12.08 17.24
C LEU A 730 -5.80 -12.49 15.77
N ALA A 731 -6.86 -12.20 15.00
CA ALA A 731 -6.88 -12.45 13.56
C ALA A 731 -6.15 -11.38 12.73
N GLY A 732 -5.50 -10.42 13.39
CA GLY A 732 -5.04 -9.19 12.78
C GLY A 732 -6.23 -8.24 12.63
N ALA A 733 -6.14 -7.03 13.18
CA ALA A 733 -7.17 -6.04 12.94
C ALA A 733 -7.30 -5.86 11.42
N PRO A 734 -8.51 -5.87 10.85
CA PRO A 734 -8.65 -5.62 9.43
C PRO A 734 -8.24 -4.18 9.17
N ALA A 735 -6.99 -3.99 8.79
CA ALA A 735 -6.50 -2.74 8.30
C ALA A 735 -7.00 -2.60 6.88
N PHE A 736 -8.09 -1.85 6.70
CA PHE A 736 -8.59 -1.53 5.37
C PHE A 736 -7.82 -0.37 4.76
N GLY A 737 -7.59 -0.46 3.46
CA GLY A 737 -6.66 0.43 2.79
C GLY A 737 -5.22 0.12 3.21
N PHE A 738 -4.88 -1.19 3.33
CA PHE A 738 -3.55 -1.66 3.71
C PHE A 738 -2.54 -1.38 2.60
N VAL A 739 -1.91 -0.21 2.70
CA VAL A 739 -0.99 0.34 1.68
C VAL A 739 0.28 -0.51 1.58
N THR A 740 0.64 -1.21 2.65
CA THR A 740 1.76 -2.16 2.66
C THR A 740 1.61 -3.20 1.57
N LEU A 741 0.48 -3.90 1.50
CA LEU A 741 0.25 -4.88 0.43
C LEU A 741 0.14 -4.21 -0.92
N ALA A 742 -0.48 -3.02 -1.01
CA ALA A 742 -0.55 -2.29 -2.28
C ALA A 742 0.85 -2.09 -2.87
N GLY A 743 1.83 -1.69 -2.06
CA GLY A 743 3.23 -1.59 -2.46
C GLY A 743 3.84 -2.95 -2.83
N GLY A 744 3.67 -3.97 -1.98
CA GLY A 744 4.18 -5.31 -2.24
C GLY A 744 3.64 -5.92 -3.52
N TYR A 745 2.34 -5.75 -3.79
CA TYR A 745 1.70 -6.24 -5.02
C TYR A 745 2.26 -5.58 -6.28
N LEU A 746 2.56 -4.26 -6.25
CA LEU A 746 3.18 -3.59 -7.39
C LEU A 746 4.60 -4.08 -7.64
N GLN A 747 5.38 -4.41 -6.59
CA GLN A 747 6.72 -4.98 -6.73
C GLN A 747 6.72 -6.32 -7.47
N GLU A 748 5.64 -7.10 -7.41
CA GLU A 748 5.52 -8.34 -8.18
C GLU A 748 5.65 -8.07 -9.69
N PHE A 749 5.15 -6.93 -10.15
CA PHE A 749 5.24 -6.51 -11.56
C PHE A 749 6.53 -5.77 -11.84
N THR A 750 6.92 -4.78 -11.00
CA THR A 750 8.10 -3.95 -11.25
C THR A 750 9.39 -4.74 -11.07
N ASP A 751 9.52 -5.56 -10.02
CA ASP A 751 10.71 -6.32 -9.67
C ASP A 751 10.62 -7.81 -10.03
N GLY A 752 9.43 -8.41 -9.86
CA GLY A 752 9.21 -9.82 -10.13
C GLY A 752 9.16 -10.11 -11.61
N LEU A 753 8.12 -9.63 -12.30
CA LEU A 753 7.89 -9.98 -13.71
C LEU A 753 8.87 -9.31 -14.66
N THR A 754 9.34 -8.09 -14.40
CA THR A 754 10.42 -7.46 -15.21
C THR A 754 11.80 -8.01 -14.88
N GLY A 755 12.00 -8.55 -13.66
CA GLY A 755 13.30 -8.92 -13.12
C GLY A 755 14.21 -7.73 -12.88
N LEU A 756 13.63 -6.52 -12.66
CA LEU A 756 14.38 -5.29 -12.43
C LEU A 756 15.23 -5.38 -11.17
N ARG A 757 16.52 -5.03 -11.30
CA ARG A 757 17.43 -4.81 -10.17
C ARG A 757 18.27 -3.58 -10.45
N LEU A 758 18.27 -2.65 -9.50
CA LEU A 758 19.03 -1.40 -9.60
C LEU A 758 20.51 -1.63 -9.32
N ARG A 759 21.39 -0.99 -10.13
CA ARG A 759 22.85 -0.98 -9.96
C ARG A 759 23.37 0.46 -10.07
N GLU A 760 24.60 0.67 -9.66
CA GLU A 760 25.24 2.00 -9.75
C GLU A 760 25.39 2.50 -11.18
N ASP A 761 25.66 1.63 -12.14
CA ASP A 761 25.99 1.96 -13.51
C ASP A 761 25.04 1.41 -14.57
N ARG A 762 24.13 0.53 -14.17
CA ARG A 762 23.16 -0.14 -15.08
C ARG A 762 21.92 -0.61 -14.32
N ILE A 763 20.91 -1.03 -15.05
CA ILE A 763 19.81 -1.86 -14.52
C ILE A 763 19.95 -3.29 -15.04
N ARG A 764 19.50 -4.28 -14.27
CA ARG A 764 19.29 -5.65 -14.73
C ARG A 764 17.82 -5.83 -15.05
N LEU A 765 17.50 -6.54 -16.13
CA LEU A 765 16.15 -6.97 -16.51
C LEU A 765 16.17 -8.44 -16.93
N ALA A 766 15.22 -9.21 -16.47
CA ALA A 766 15.03 -10.62 -16.76
C ALA A 766 13.54 -10.95 -16.90
N PRO A 767 12.85 -10.45 -17.95
CA PRO A 767 11.40 -10.50 -18.06
C PRO A 767 10.84 -11.93 -18.04
N LEU A 768 9.77 -12.13 -17.28
CA LEU A 768 9.05 -13.39 -17.14
C LEU A 768 7.55 -13.17 -17.32
N LEU A 769 6.88 -14.05 -18.06
CA LEU A 769 5.43 -14.02 -18.21
C LEU A 769 4.83 -15.30 -17.63
N PRO A 770 4.18 -15.22 -16.44
CA PRO A 770 3.50 -16.35 -15.85
C PRO A 770 2.19 -16.67 -16.61
N ARG A 771 1.69 -17.87 -16.44
CA ARG A 771 0.48 -18.33 -17.14
C ARG A 771 -0.75 -17.47 -16.84
N LEU A 772 -0.88 -17.01 -15.59
CA LEU A 772 -2.04 -16.26 -15.10
C LEU A 772 -2.29 -14.96 -15.90
N VAL A 773 -1.24 -14.31 -16.35
CA VAL A 773 -1.29 -13.08 -17.17
C VAL A 773 -0.77 -13.31 -18.59
N GLY A 774 -1.17 -14.45 -19.19
CA GLY A 774 -0.60 -15.01 -20.40
C GLY A 774 -0.66 -14.16 -21.68
N ASP A 775 -1.51 -13.11 -21.73
CA ASP A 775 -1.61 -12.20 -22.87
C ASP A 775 -0.58 -11.07 -22.84
N GLY A 776 0.00 -10.80 -21.66
CA GLY A 776 1.08 -9.86 -21.50
C GLY A 776 0.88 -8.83 -20.39
N VAL A 777 2.00 -8.23 -19.99
CA VAL A 777 2.08 -7.16 -18.99
C VAL A 777 2.97 -6.05 -19.54
N THR A 778 2.59 -4.80 -19.33
CA THR A 778 3.47 -3.65 -19.62
C THR A 778 3.63 -2.79 -18.38
N VAL A 779 4.87 -2.64 -17.92
CA VAL A 779 5.26 -1.68 -16.88
C VAL A 779 5.80 -0.45 -17.57
N LYS A 780 5.09 0.66 -17.45
CA LYS A 780 5.45 1.95 -18.07
C LYS A 780 6.03 2.90 -17.05
N GLY A 781 7.00 3.69 -17.48
CA GLY A 781 7.50 4.80 -16.67
C GLY A 781 8.43 4.40 -15.54
N ILE A 782 9.24 3.34 -15.71
CA ILE A 782 10.28 2.98 -14.75
C ILE A 782 11.40 4.02 -14.79
N HIS A 783 11.71 4.59 -13.65
CA HIS A 783 12.72 5.65 -13.50
C HIS A 783 14.07 5.10 -13.03
N TRP A 784 15.14 5.50 -13.70
CA TRP A 784 16.50 5.25 -13.23
C TRP A 784 17.48 6.29 -13.77
N ARG A 785 18.14 7.04 -12.88
CA ARG A 785 19.21 8.00 -13.17
C ARG A 785 18.90 8.97 -14.34
N GLY A 786 17.71 9.61 -14.25
CA GLY A 786 17.24 10.55 -15.27
C GLY A 786 16.79 9.88 -16.57
N ARG A 787 16.57 8.59 -16.56
CA ARG A 787 16.01 7.80 -17.67
C ARG A 787 14.62 7.31 -17.30
N ILE A 788 13.79 7.13 -18.32
CA ILE A 788 12.47 6.53 -18.19
C ILE A 788 12.36 5.37 -19.18
N PHE A 789 12.01 4.20 -18.67
CA PHE A 789 11.86 2.97 -19.46
C PHE A 789 10.42 2.47 -19.43
N ASP A 790 10.00 1.83 -20.53
CA ASP A 790 8.85 0.93 -20.57
C ASP A 790 9.33 -0.48 -20.80
N VAL A 791 8.76 -1.45 -20.08
CA VAL A 791 9.01 -2.88 -20.27
C VAL A 791 7.71 -3.56 -20.63
N ALA A 792 7.56 -3.92 -21.91
CA ALA A 792 6.42 -4.67 -22.43
C ALA A 792 6.77 -6.17 -22.46
N ILE A 793 6.12 -6.98 -21.64
CA ILE A 793 6.35 -8.42 -21.52
C ILE A 793 5.27 -9.16 -22.31
N GLY A 794 5.64 -9.68 -23.47
CA GLY A 794 4.74 -10.45 -24.32
C GLY A 794 5.01 -11.96 -24.26
N PRO A 795 4.17 -12.79 -24.91
CA PRO A 795 4.25 -14.26 -24.81
C PRO A 795 5.55 -14.89 -25.33
N ALA A 796 6.20 -14.30 -26.28
CA ALA A 796 7.45 -14.82 -26.87
C ALA A 796 8.63 -13.88 -26.65
N ARG A 797 8.38 -12.58 -26.66
CA ARG A 797 9.38 -11.53 -26.56
C ARG A 797 8.91 -10.43 -25.63
N SER A 798 9.86 -9.87 -24.92
CA SER A 798 9.71 -8.66 -24.13
C SER A 798 10.49 -7.53 -24.77
N THR A 799 9.90 -6.34 -24.82
CA THR A 799 10.52 -5.16 -25.42
C THR A 799 10.79 -4.10 -24.36
N VAL A 800 12.04 -3.67 -24.25
CA VAL A 800 12.47 -2.56 -23.38
C VAL A 800 12.62 -1.31 -24.22
N THR A 801 11.86 -0.28 -23.91
CA THR A 801 11.89 1.00 -24.61
C THR A 801 12.43 2.10 -23.70
N LEU A 802 13.50 2.77 -24.10
CA LEU A 802 13.95 3.99 -23.44
C LEU A 802 13.12 5.17 -23.95
N ARG A 803 12.15 5.63 -23.14
CA ARG A 803 11.27 6.77 -23.49
C ARG A 803 12.01 8.10 -23.46
N SER A 804 12.89 8.26 -22.48
CA SER A 804 13.67 9.50 -22.29
C SER A 804 15.00 9.22 -21.61
N GLY A 805 15.94 10.14 -21.77
CA GLY A 805 17.28 10.07 -21.17
C GLY A 805 18.37 9.57 -22.11
N ALA A 806 19.59 9.52 -21.62
CA ALA A 806 20.75 9.07 -22.40
C ALA A 806 20.76 7.53 -22.58
N PRO A 807 21.29 7.02 -23.70
CA PRO A 807 21.49 5.58 -23.88
C PRO A 807 22.22 4.94 -22.71
N THR A 808 21.90 3.68 -22.44
CA THR A 808 22.51 2.95 -21.32
C THR A 808 22.67 1.46 -21.63
N THR A 809 23.38 0.76 -20.74
CA THR A 809 23.48 -0.70 -20.75
C THR A 809 22.46 -1.30 -19.82
N VAL A 810 21.77 -2.33 -20.29
CA VAL A 810 20.89 -3.21 -19.52
C VAL A 810 21.59 -4.56 -19.40
N GLU A 811 21.73 -5.05 -18.17
CA GLU A 811 22.20 -6.40 -17.89
C GLU A 811 21.01 -7.36 -18.10
N THR A 812 21.21 -8.39 -18.89
CA THR A 812 20.20 -9.40 -19.19
C THR A 812 20.74 -10.80 -18.94
N PRO A 813 19.90 -11.85 -18.86
CA PRO A 813 20.38 -13.23 -18.75
C PRO A 813 21.38 -13.64 -19.83
N ASP A 814 21.29 -13.04 -21.04
CA ASP A 814 22.20 -13.27 -22.16
C ASP A 814 23.41 -12.33 -22.18
N GLY A 815 23.65 -11.59 -21.09
CA GLY A 815 24.72 -10.63 -20.95
C GLY A 815 24.29 -9.17 -21.17
N PRO A 816 25.24 -8.22 -21.11
CA PRO A 816 24.94 -6.80 -21.21
C PRO A 816 24.50 -6.40 -22.62
N ARG A 817 23.40 -5.65 -22.71
CA ARG A 817 22.80 -5.16 -23.96
C ARG A 817 22.60 -3.65 -23.89
N ARG A 818 22.67 -2.98 -25.02
CA ARG A 818 22.49 -1.53 -25.10
C ARG A 818 21.08 -1.15 -25.51
N VAL A 819 20.51 -0.15 -24.85
CA VAL A 819 19.22 0.47 -25.20
C VAL A 819 19.40 1.97 -25.37
N GLY A 820 18.69 2.55 -26.35
CA GLY A 820 18.77 3.98 -26.66
C GLY A 820 17.45 4.54 -27.18
N PRO A 821 17.30 5.87 -27.24
CA PRO A 821 16.12 6.50 -27.83
C PRO A 821 15.89 6.04 -29.28
N GLY A 822 14.68 5.56 -29.58
CA GLY A 822 14.33 5.04 -30.91
C GLY A 822 14.97 3.70 -31.29
N ALA A 823 15.72 3.07 -30.36
CA ALA A 823 16.31 1.75 -30.53
C ALA A 823 15.89 0.85 -29.36
N PRO A 824 14.66 0.29 -29.40
CA PRO A 824 14.19 -0.62 -28.37
C PRO A 824 15.05 -1.89 -28.31
N LEU A 825 15.07 -2.52 -27.16
CA LEU A 825 15.78 -3.77 -26.91
C LEU A 825 14.77 -4.90 -26.76
N ASP A 826 14.84 -5.88 -27.67
CA ASP A 826 14.05 -7.10 -27.56
C ASP A 826 14.82 -8.17 -26.78
N LEU A 827 14.14 -8.78 -25.82
CA LEU A 827 14.61 -9.87 -24.99
C LEU A 827 13.71 -11.09 -25.12
N PRO A 828 14.23 -12.31 -24.99
CA PRO A 828 13.38 -13.48 -24.83
C PRO A 828 12.59 -13.38 -23.52
N THR A 829 11.31 -13.72 -23.56
CA THR A 829 10.48 -13.81 -22.34
C THR A 829 10.68 -15.16 -21.69
N ARG A 830 11.05 -15.18 -20.42
CA ARG A 830 11.12 -16.42 -19.63
C ARG A 830 9.70 -16.97 -19.41
N ARG A 831 9.53 -18.26 -19.63
CA ARG A 831 8.24 -18.97 -19.53
C ARG A 831 8.43 -20.30 -18.78
N PRO A 832 8.61 -20.28 -17.43
CA PRO A 832 8.87 -21.48 -16.64
C PRO A 832 7.81 -22.57 -16.78
N GLN A 833 6.53 -22.15 -16.98
CA GLN A 833 5.40 -23.06 -17.20
C GLN A 833 5.53 -23.92 -18.47
N LEU A 834 6.40 -23.56 -19.41
CA LEU A 834 6.67 -24.31 -20.63
C LEU A 834 7.91 -25.22 -20.51
N ALA A 835 8.58 -25.26 -19.37
CA ALA A 835 9.69 -26.18 -19.16
C ALA A 835 9.23 -27.63 -19.35
N PRO A 836 10.06 -28.51 -19.95
CA PRO A 836 9.72 -29.92 -20.16
C PRO A 836 9.37 -30.62 -18.84
N THR A 837 8.38 -31.53 -18.89
CA THR A 837 7.93 -32.32 -17.74
C THR A 837 7.29 -33.61 -18.21
N ASP A 838 7.38 -34.66 -17.41
CA ASP A 838 6.65 -35.92 -17.54
C ASP A 838 5.30 -35.88 -16.77
N ASP A 839 5.12 -34.86 -15.92
CA ASP A 839 3.85 -34.60 -15.25
C ASP A 839 2.91 -33.83 -16.21
N VAL A 840 1.94 -34.56 -16.76
CA VAL A 840 0.97 -34.01 -17.72
C VAL A 840 -0.14 -33.19 -17.07
N ALA A 841 -0.25 -33.18 -15.73
CA ALA A 841 -1.16 -32.32 -14.97
C ALA A 841 -0.56 -30.92 -14.70
N ARG A 842 0.77 -30.77 -14.76
CA ARG A 842 1.44 -29.51 -14.41
C ARG A 842 0.92 -28.33 -15.22
N CYS A 843 0.47 -27.30 -14.53
CA CYS A 843 -0.11 -26.06 -15.09
C CYS A 843 -1.36 -26.30 -15.95
N LYS A 844 -2.09 -27.37 -15.76
CA LYS A 844 -3.35 -27.61 -16.49
C LYS A 844 -4.52 -26.87 -15.84
N PRO A 845 -5.61 -26.63 -16.60
CA PRO A 845 -6.83 -26.11 -16.01
C PRO A 845 -7.37 -27.07 -14.95
N VAL A 846 -7.78 -26.51 -13.82
CA VAL A 846 -8.36 -27.26 -12.70
C VAL A 846 -9.66 -26.61 -12.24
N THR A 847 -10.51 -27.39 -11.59
CA THR A 847 -11.70 -26.92 -10.90
C THR A 847 -11.83 -27.64 -9.58
N ALA A 848 -12.27 -26.94 -8.55
CA ALA A 848 -12.64 -27.53 -7.26
C ALA A 848 -14.07 -27.12 -6.89
N THR A 849 -14.77 -27.95 -6.13
CA THR A 849 -16.13 -27.65 -5.67
C THR A 849 -16.14 -26.63 -4.54
N SER A 850 -15.04 -26.53 -3.77
CA SER A 850 -14.83 -25.50 -2.76
C SER A 850 -13.34 -25.20 -2.56
N GLU A 851 -13.03 -23.97 -2.10
CA GLU A 851 -11.67 -23.50 -1.88
C GLU A 851 -11.60 -22.59 -0.66
N GLN A 852 -10.53 -22.68 0.10
CA GLN A 852 -10.22 -21.71 1.13
C GLN A 852 -9.51 -20.49 0.51
N PRO A 853 -9.74 -19.27 1.06
CA PRO A 853 -9.00 -18.09 0.61
C PRO A 853 -7.49 -18.29 0.70
N GLY A 854 -6.78 -18.13 -0.44
CA GLY A 854 -5.34 -18.31 -0.54
C GLY A 854 -4.89 -19.77 -0.75
N HIS A 855 -5.80 -20.74 -0.88
CA HIS A 855 -5.53 -22.15 -1.17
C HIS A 855 -6.35 -22.62 -2.37
N TYR A 856 -6.04 -22.01 -3.54
CA TYR A 856 -6.79 -22.20 -4.77
C TYR A 856 -6.38 -23.48 -5.50
N ALA A 857 -7.26 -24.01 -6.33
CA ALA A 857 -7.07 -25.29 -7.01
C ALA A 857 -5.80 -25.33 -7.89
N GLU A 858 -5.47 -24.21 -8.54
CA GLU A 858 -4.32 -24.08 -9.42
C GLU A 858 -2.98 -24.37 -8.71
N ALA A 859 -2.91 -24.12 -7.41
CA ALA A 859 -1.70 -24.38 -6.62
C ALA A 859 -1.42 -25.87 -6.40
N ALA A 860 -2.39 -26.77 -6.64
CA ALA A 860 -2.15 -28.22 -6.54
C ALA A 860 -1.66 -28.87 -7.84
N VAL A 861 -1.39 -28.08 -8.88
CA VAL A 861 -0.78 -28.53 -10.15
C VAL A 861 0.26 -27.52 -10.65
N ASP A 862 0.83 -26.71 -9.79
CA ASP A 862 1.73 -25.62 -10.19
C ASP A 862 3.21 -26.03 -10.31
N GLY A 863 3.55 -27.23 -9.85
CA GLY A 863 4.89 -27.81 -9.93
C GLY A 863 5.67 -27.74 -8.65
N THR A 864 5.13 -27.15 -7.55
CA THR A 864 5.72 -27.15 -6.23
C THR A 864 4.75 -27.64 -5.14
N PRO A 865 5.20 -28.46 -4.18
CA PRO A 865 4.37 -28.85 -3.03
C PRO A 865 4.39 -27.83 -1.89
N ALA A 866 5.00 -26.67 -2.07
CA ALA A 866 5.18 -25.66 -1.03
C ALA A 866 3.87 -24.97 -0.62
N ILE A 867 2.98 -24.79 -1.58
CA ILE A 867 1.61 -24.34 -1.39
C ILE A 867 0.66 -25.39 -1.96
N GLY A 868 -0.64 -25.21 -1.92
CA GLY A 868 -1.56 -26.18 -2.49
C GLY A 868 -3.01 -25.75 -2.31
N TRP A 869 -3.90 -26.58 -2.82
CA TRP A 869 -5.34 -26.42 -2.66
C TRP A 869 -5.81 -26.97 -1.31
N ARG A 870 -6.75 -26.26 -0.67
CA ARG A 870 -7.55 -26.74 0.45
C ARG A 870 -9.01 -26.44 0.21
N ALA A 871 -9.86 -27.43 0.46
CA ALA A 871 -11.31 -27.24 0.43
C ALA A 871 -11.76 -26.34 1.60
N ALA A 872 -12.85 -25.62 1.41
CA ALA A 872 -13.57 -24.93 2.50
C ALA A 872 -14.49 -25.90 3.25
N ASP A 873 -14.95 -26.95 2.57
CA ASP A 873 -15.89 -27.95 3.08
C ASP A 873 -15.18 -29.26 3.43
N SER A 874 -15.79 -30.08 4.28
CA SER A 874 -15.27 -31.40 4.69
C SER A 874 -15.25 -32.44 3.57
N ALA A 875 -16.02 -32.22 2.50
CA ALA A 875 -16.04 -33.03 1.29
C ALA A 875 -15.91 -32.16 0.06
N ALA A 876 -15.02 -32.49 -0.86
CA ALA A 876 -14.80 -31.74 -2.08
C ALA A 876 -14.27 -32.59 -3.23
N ASP A 877 -14.63 -32.17 -4.45
CA ASP A 877 -14.11 -32.72 -5.70
C ASP A 877 -13.06 -31.75 -6.28
N PHE A 878 -11.94 -32.30 -6.71
CA PHE A 878 -10.86 -31.60 -7.40
C PHE A 878 -10.67 -32.25 -8.77
N THR A 879 -10.75 -31.51 -9.87
CA THR A 879 -10.71 -32.05 -11.24
C THR A 879 -9.68 -31.33 -12.10
N VAL A 880 -8.80 -32.08 -12.75
CA VAL A 880 -7.82 -31.59 -13.73
C VAL A 880 -8.30 -31.92 -15.14
N ASP A 881 -8.25 -30.93 -16.06
CA ASP A 881 -8.41 -31.10 -17.50
C ASP A 881 -7.03 -31.17 -18.17
N LEU A 882 -6.58 -32.32 -18.58
CA LEU A 882 -5.29 -32.53 -19.27
C LEU A 882 -5.26 -31.87 -20.66
N GLY A 883 -6.44 -31.40 -21.15
CA GLY A 883 -6.60 -30.75 -22.46
C GLY A 883 -6.80 -31.71 -23.60
N VAL A 884 -6.14 -32.87 -23.59
CA VAL A 884 -6.26 -33.94 -24.57
C VAL A 884 -6.39 -35.30 -23.92
N SER A 885 -6.98 -36.27 -24.60
CA SER A 885 -6.99 -37.67 -24.13
C SER A 885 -5.57 -38.21 -24.13
N THR A 886 -5.09 -38.59 -22.97
CA THR A 886 -3.72 -39.03 -22.69
C THR A 886 -3.72 -40.40 -22.06
N LEU A 887 -2.77 -41.28 -22.41
CA LEU A 887 -2.58 -42.55 -21.72
C LEU A 887 -1.86 -42.29 -20.37
N ILE A 888 -2.51 -42.62 -19.26
CA ILE A 888 -2.06 -42.39 -17.90
C ILE A 888 -1.68 -43.74 -17.29
N ASP A 889 -0.52 -43.82 -16.69
CA ASP A 889 -0.06 -45.01 -15.95
C ASP A 889 0.13 -44.73 -14.46
N ARG A 890 0.19 -43.43 -14.05
CA ARG A 890 0.44 -43.07 -12.66
C ARG A 890 -0.28 -41.79 -12.26
N ILE A 891 -0.87 -41.81 -11.04
CA ILE A 891 -1.50 -40.65 -10.39
C ILE A 891 -0.92 -40.53 -8.98
N VAL A 892 -0.17 -39.49 -8.70
CA VAL A 892 0.55 -39.28 -7.42
C VAL A 892 -0.02 -38.09 -6.69
N PRO A 893 -0.88 -38.27 -5.68
CA PRO A 893 -1.34 -37.21 -4.81
C PRO A 893 -0.33 -36.95 -3.70
N LEU A 894 0.03 -35.68 -3.48
CA LEU A 894 0.75 -35.23 -2.30
C LEU A 894 -0.23 -34.49 -1.41
N TRP A 895 -0.52 -35.02 -0.24
CA TRP A 895 -1.52 -34.48 0.67
C TRP A 895 -0.93 -33.53 1.71
N PHE A 896 -1.76 -32.64 2.22
CA PHE A 896 -1.53 -32.05 3.54
C PHE A 896 -1.85 -33.11 4.61
N ASP A 897 -1.17 -33.06 5.74
CA ASP A 897 -1.45 -33.95 6.87
C ASP A 897 -2.66 -33.46 7.70
N PRO A 898 -3.56 -34.36 8.12
CA PRO A 898 -3.65 -35.76 7.73
C PRO A 898 -4.23 -35.94 6.30
N ALA A 899 -3.80 -36.96 5.60
CA ALA A 899 -4.38 -37.30 4.30
C ALA A 899 -5.87 -37.66 4.42
N PRO A 900 -6.76 -37.15 3.57
CA PRO A 900 -8.18 -37.46 3.60
C PRO A 900 -8.48 -38.84 3.02
N ALA A 901 -9.68 -39.34 3.22
CA ALA A 901 -10.20 -40.46 2.44
C ALA A 901 -10.42 -39.95 1.00
N ALA A 902 -9.82 -40.62 0.01
CA ALA A 902 -9.89 -40.16 -1.37
C ALA A 902 -10.26 -41.28 -2.34
N ARG A 903 -11.01 -40.91 -3.40
CA ARG A 903 -11.32 -41.75 -4.56
C ARG A 903 -10.83 -41.06 -5.81
N PHE A 904 -10.25 -41.81 -6.71
CA PHE A 904 -9.73 -41.32 -7.99
C PHE A 904 -10.64 -41.80 -9.10
N GLU A 905 -10.97 -40.91 -10.00
CA GLU A 905 -11.81 -41.17 -11.16
C GLU A 905 -11.21 -40.51 -12.41
N VAL A 906 -11.38 -41.19 -13.53
CA VAL A 906 -10.91 -40.67 -14.82
C VAL A 906 -12.06 -40.58 -15.82
N SER A 907 -11.99 -39.63 -16.75
CA SER A 907 -13.03 -39.44 -17.76
C SER A 907 -12.43 -38.96 -19.07
N ARG A 908 -13.13 -39.25 -20.20
CA ARG A 908 -12.81 -38.69 -21.50
C ARG A 908 -13.64 -37.47 -21.86
N ASP A 909 -14.84 -37.34 -21.25
CA ASP A 909 -15.89 -36.38 -21.63
C ASP A 909 -16.35 -35.46 -20.47
N ASN A 910 -15.78 -35.62 -19.29
CA ASN A 910 -16.17 -34.95 -18.03
C ASN A 910 -17.60 -35.30 -17.53
N HIS A 911 -18.22 -36.34 -18.11
CA HIS A 911 -19.57 -36.77 -17.73
C HIS A 911 -19.60 -38.24 -17.28
N THR A 912 -18.91 -39.10 -18.01
CA THR A 912 -18.79 -40.54 -17.71
C THR A 912 -17.49 -40.78 -16.98
N TRP A 913 -17.58 -41.25 -15.74
CA TRP A 913 -16.44 -41.43 -14.85
C TRP A 913 -16.17 -42.93 -14.57
N THR A 914 -14.91 -43.29 -14.63
CA THR A 914 -14.42 -44.64 -14.27
C THR A 914 -13.50 -44.52 -13.05
N SER A 915 -13.82 -45.30 -11.98
CA SER A 915 -12.97 -45.32 -10.79
C SER A 915 -11.65 -46.04 -11.09
N VAL A 916 -10.56 -45.48 -10.58
CA VAL A 916 -9.22 -46.07 -10.63
C VAL A 916 -8.63 -46.12 -9.22
N THR A 917 -7.74 -47.07 -8.97
CA THR A 917 -7.09 -47.20 -7.64
C THR A 917 -5.57 -47.15 -7.83
N PRO A 918 -4.94 -45.97 -7.66
CA PRO A 918 -3.49 -45.90 -7.67
C PRO A 918 -2.88 -46.73 -6.55
N GLY A 919 -1.75 -47.38 -6.81
CA GLY A 919 -0.93 -48.06 -5.81
C GLY A 919 -0.25 -47.05 -4.85
N ALA A 920 0.54 -47.56 -3.91
CA ALA A 920 1.23 -46.73 -2.92
C ALA A 920 2.25 -45.75 -3.55
N ASP A 921 2.78 -46.10 -4.70
CA ASP A 921 3.67 -45.27 -5.56
C ASP A 921 2.94 -44.46 -6.60
N GLY A 922 1.59 -44.54 -6.64
CA GLY A 922 0.71 -43.91 -7.59
C GLY A 922 0.51 -44.69 -8.89
N GLU A 923 1.16 -45.85 -9.11
CA GLU A 923 0.97 -46.63 -10.33
C GLU A 923 -0.45 -47.18 -10.45
N LEU A 924 -0.98 -47.12 -11.67
CA LEU A 924 -2.26 -47.75 -12.00
C LEU A 924 -2.03 -49.22 -12.40
N PRO A 925 -2.90 -50.15 -11.95
CA PRO A 925 -2.78 -51.57 -12.35
C PRO A 925 -2.78 -51.77 -13.85
N ASP A 926 -3.57 -51.02 -14.56
CA ASP A 926 -3.64 -50.96 -16.02
C ASP A 926 -3.63 -49.49 -16.47
N PRO A 927 -2.79 -49.07 -17.43
CA PRO A 927 -2.80 -47.74 -18.01
C PRO A 927 -4.17 -47.41 -18.62
N VAL A 928 -4.67 -46.21 -18.37
CA VAL A 928 -5.99 -45.77 -18.80
C VAL A 928 -5.90 -44.53 -19.68
N THR A 929 -6.68 -44.48 -20.77
CA THR A 929 -6.77 -43.27 -21.61
C THR A 929 -7.86 -42.33 -21.09
N ALA A 930 -7.49 -41.13 -20.63
CA ALA A 930 -8.42 -40.12 -20.13
C ALA A 930 -7.97 -38.70 -20.47
N ARG A 931 -8.91 -37.78 -20.46
CA ARG A 931 -8.66 -36.33 -20.51
C ARG A 931 -8.79 -35.66 -19.13
N TYR A 932 -9.70 -36.17 -18.29
CA TYR A 932 -9.97 -35.61 -16.99
C TYR A 932 -9.55 -36.58 -15.90
N VAL A 933 -8.95 -36.06 -14.85
CA VAL A 933 -8.63 -36.78 -13.62
C VAL A 933 -9.34 -36.07 -12.47
N ARG A 934 -10.18 -36.77 -11.73
CA ARG A 934 -10.91 -36.23 -10.57
C ARG A 934 -10.49 -36.94 -9.28
N VAL A 935 -10.27 -36.17 -8.26
CA VAL A 935 -10.08 -36.63 -6.89
C VAL A 935 -11.28 -36.20 -6.08
N ARG A 936 -11.99 -37.15 -5.50
CA ARG A 936 -13.08 -36.93 -4.54
C ARG A 936 -12.54 -37.18 -3.17
N ALA A 937 -12.47 -36.17 -2.34
CA ALA A 937 -11.81 -36.24 -1.04
C ALA A 937 -12.80 -35.88 0.08
N ASP A 938 -12.80 -36.72 1.11
CA ASP A 938 -13.66 -36.60 2.30
C ASP A 938 -12.80 -36.57 3.56
N SER A 939 -12.96 -35.56 4.41
CA SER A 939 -12.36 -35.53 5.74
C SER A 939 -13.40 -35.83 6.81
N ALA A 940 -13.03 -36.68 7.73
CA ALA A 940 -13.87 -36.95 8.90
C ALA A 940 -13.85 -35.83 9.93
N ASP A 941 -12.89 -34.91 9.82
CA ASP A 941 -12.70 -33.75 10.68
C ASP A 941 -13.00 -32.47 9.91
N ALA A 942 -14.11 -31.81 10.24
CA ALA A 942 -14.48 -30.54 9.62
C ALA A 942 -13.49 -29.39 9.93
N ALA A 943 -12.67 -29.53 10.97
CA ALA A 943 -11.62 -28.55 11.27
C ALA A 943 -10.38 -28.73 10.37
N ASN A 944 -10.23 -29.87 9.72
CA ASN A 944 -9.15 -30.20 8.79
C ASN A 944 -9.74 -30.68 7.46
N PRO A 945 -10.29 -29.79 6.64
CA PRO A 945 -10.87 -30.16 5.35
C PRO A 945 -9.80 -30.71 4.40
N PRO A 946 -10.23 -31.43 3.33
CA PRO A 946 -9.29 -32.04 2.39
C PRO A 946 -8.36 -31.01 1.75
N GLY A 947 -7.10 -31.39 1.50
CA GLY A 947 -6.17 -30.54 0.79
C GLY A 947 -5.08 -31.30 0.08
N LEU A 948 -4.79 -30.89 -1.16
CA LEU A 948 -3.71 -31.37 -1.99
C LEU A 948 -2.58 -30.35 -2.04
N ARG A 949 -1.38 -30.77 -1.66
CA ARG A 949 -0.16 -29.99 -1.95
C ARG A 949 0.15 -29.99 -3.44
N GLU A 950 0.05 -31.19 -4.06
CA GLU A 950 0.32 -31.38 -5.48
C GLU A 950 -0.38 -32.65 -5.98
N LEU A 951 -0.93 -32.62 -7.17
CA LEU A 951 -1.41 -33.78 -7.91
C LEU A 951 -0.60 -33.95 -9.18
N ARG A 952 0.19 -35.00 -9.27
CA ARG A 952 0.97 -35.32 -10.47
C ARG A 952 0.33 -36.48 -11.23
N VAL A 953 0.32 -36.34 -12.55
CA VAL A 953 -0.21 -37.34 -13.46
C VAL A 953 0.85 -37.65 -14.51
N HIS A 954 1.22 -38.91 -14.64
CA HIS A 954 2.30 -39.31 -15.54
C HIS A 954 1.80 -40.26 -16.65
N THR A 955 2.54 -40.23 -17.73
CA THR A 955 2.36 -41.13 -18.88
C THR A 955 3.41 -42.23 -18.84
N PRO A 956 3.11 -43.42 -19.43
CA PRO A 956 4.13 -44.47 -19.58
C PRO A 956 5.41 -43.89 -20.23
N PRO A 957 6.59 -44.38 -19.80
CA PRO A 957 7.83 -43.99 -20.45
C PRO A 957 7.76 -44.28 -21.98
N PRO A 958 8.35 -43.43 -22.82
CA PRO A 958 8.30 -43.55 -24.25
C PRO A 958 8.96 -44.81 -24.79
#